data_c14b0f7e5bbb01a4808a632264fe5ee5
#
_entry.id   c14b0f7e5bbb01a4808a632264fe5ee5
#
_cell.length_a   1.000
_cell.length_b   1.000
_cell.length_c   1.000
_cell.angle_alpha   90.00
_cell.angle_beta   90.00
_cell.angle_gamma   90.00
#
_symmetry.space_group_name_H-M   'P 1'
#
loop_
_entity.id
_entity.type
_entity.pdbx_description
1 polymer ?
#
loop_
_entity_poly.entity_id
_entity_poly.type
_entity_poly.pdbx_seq_one_letter_code
_entity_poly.pdbx_strand_id
1 'polypeptide(L)'
;MKEILIVFIYVLGIAKASAQLRDHQHVVEDDSLRGEAIAQTHPVAVDDSFALVPASLQYGNPSFFKRLFLGKNYREEWSIPVRTRIFDINNTLGGLTITESGGGKQTHSVTLKDKTGKEWKLRTVDKDPTKVLPANLQIPVALDIVQDMISAAHPYAPLTVPAIALAADIPHSEPGFYFVPDDPVLGEYRRLLANKVMILETKDATPDNSESRNSEKLMENIMEDNDHRIDQQSLLKARLLDILIADWDRHIDQWRWGVIDTGKGRIYYPIPVDRDQAFFYSDGLAMKFATMRKLPFMKGLRYSIKKINWLGFSARNFDRMFLNELDETTWKTTIGNFTNAVTDEVITEAVGQLPPEIFPVHGPEITAKLRSRRNELSKAGMAYYKFLSKRVNIFGTNEQEHFIVSAGNGRTKVKVLGSDKSGMPFTIYSRSFDPGETKEIRLFGFKGNDVFKVHKSANDIKLRVVGGEGTDSFFFNADKRVYLYDGTAEASYLTGTNPKNRSSRYPHFTRYRPDDIDYQYNQAFPLINIGFNTEDGLLAGVGFRQHTHSFDKQPFASENRLTTLYSFLGKAYQIRYAGVFTDVIGKLDLIAAAELQAPALANFFGLGNETKRSPNTDMYFYRARYKYLQTDAALKYDVTKTFSVSLGPSFYHYWNNHSDNSKRILGRPELVGLDSSNIYSTKTYAGGRLNLAVNSINNETFPTRGMLWSNDLLHLSGLTHNSRPLARAQSDLTIYKDLYRSKVIGVLRLGGGHIFSDRFEYFQAMTLGANTNLRGYRKTRFAGSSSAYNNLELRVKVADIRSYLFPGTLGVIGFNDVGNVWMRNETSDTWHHSYGGGLYYLPFNIFILSATAGISPEETLFNISLGTKINLIF
;
A
#
# COMPACT_ATOMS: atom_id res chain seq x y z
N MET A 1 -7.57 2.17 1.78
CA MET A 1 -8.44 1.47 0.80
C MET A 1 -7.82 1.27 -0.59
N LYS A 2 -7.08 2.23 -1.18
CA LYS A 2 -6.32 1.98 -2.44
C LYS A 2 -5.41 0.76 -2.36
N GLU A 3 -4.73 0.56 -1.23
CA GLU A 3 -3.84 -0.58 -1.02
C GLU A 3 -4.59 -1.89 -0.74
N ILE A 4 -5.80 -1.82 -0.18
CA ILE A 4 -6.66 -2.97 0.11
C ILE A 4 -7.05 -3.68 -1.19
N LEU A 5 -7.43 -2.92 -2.19
CA LEU A 5 -7.91 -3.44 -3.47
C LEU A 5 -6.79 -4.00 -4.33
N ILE A 6 -5.62 -3.36 -4.35
CA ILE A 6 -4.43 -3.82 -5.07
C ILE A 6 -4.03 -5.23 -4.60
N VAL A 7 -4.24 -5.54 -3.35
CA VAL A 7 -3.88 -6.81 -2.76
C VAL A 7 -4.92 -7.91 -3.01
N PHE A 8 -6.19 -7.55 -2.98
CA PHE A 8 -7.27 -8.50 -3.34
C PHE A 8 -7.08 -9.06 -4.74
N ILE A 9 -6.62 -8.21 -5.63
CA ILE A 9 -6.32 -8.52 -7.03
C ILE A 9 -5.03 -9.37 -7.18
N TYR A 10 -4.04 -9.19 -6.31
CA TYR A 10 -2.80 -9.99 -6.34
C TYR A 10 -3.01 -11.46 -5.93
N VAL A 11 -4.01 -11.73 -5.12
CA VAL A 11 -4.31 -13.08 -4.60
C VAL A 11 -5.12 -13.93 -5.59
N LEU A 12 -5.92 -13.29 -6.43
CA LEU A 12 -6.74 -13.99 -7.43
C LEU A 12 -5.93 -14.52 -8.62
N GLY A 13 -4.67 -14.12 -8.78
CA GLY A 13 -3.80 -14.50 -9.90
C GLY A 13 -3.31 -15.95 -9.93
N ILE A 14 -3.69 -16.82 -9.01
CA ILE A 14 -3.08 -18.17 -8.86
C ILE A 14 -4.00 -19.34 -9.26
N ALA A 15 -5.27 -19.13 -9.57
CA ALA A 15 -6.19 -20.24 -9.88
C ALA A 15 -6.54 -20.36 -11.36
N LYS A 16 -6.13 -21.43 -11.99
CA LYS A 16 -6.61 -21.88 -13.32
C LYS A 16 -8.04 -22.40 -13.20
N ALA A 17 -8.99 -21.84 -13.93
CA ALA A 17 -10.22 -22.53 -14.33
C ALA A 17 -10.88 -21.86 -15.55
N SER A 18 -11.44 -22.71 -16.38
CA SER A 18 -12.01 -22.50 -17.70
C SER A 18 -13.09 -21.41 -17.77
N ALA A 19 -12.97 -20.57 -18.77
CA ALA A 19 -13.93 -19.54 -19.14
C ALA A 19 -15.18 -20.15 -19.79
N GLN A 20 -16.36 -19.76 -19.33
CA GLN A 20 -17.56 -19.79 -20.16
C GLN A 20 -17.82 -18.34 -20.63
N LEU A 21 -17.60 -18.13 -21.92
CA LEU A 21 -18.03 -16.93 -22.65
C LEU A 21 -19.56 -16.91 -22.73
N ARG A 22 -20.18 -15.93 -22.16
CA ARG A 22 -21.52 -15.47 -22.54
C ARG A 22 -21.44 -14.07 -23.12
N ASP A 23 -21.84 -14.00 -24.36
CA ASP A 23 -22.04 -12.80 -25.13
C ASP A 23 -23.11 -11.92 -24.48
N HIS A 24 -22.74 -10.70 -24.09
CA HIS A 24 -23.65 -9.60 -23.97
C HIS A 24 -22.96 -8.33 -24.50
N GLN A 25 -23.30 -8.04 -25.75
CA GLN A 25 -23.01 -6.76 -26.37
C GLN A 25 -23.96 -5.69 -25.81
N HIS A 26 -23.39 -4.49 -25.68
CA HIS A 26 -24.04 -3.22 -25.43
C HIS A 26 -24.74 -3.02 -24.08
N VAL A 27 -24.13 -2.17 -23.25
CA VAL A 27 -24.76 -0.98 -22.71
C VAL A 27 -23.65 -0.07 -22.14
N VAL A 28 -23.36 0.99 -22.83
CA VAL A 28 -22.81 2.23 -22.28
C VAL A 28 -23.95 3.23 -22.37
N GLU A 29 -24.16 3.96 -21.27
CA GLU A 29 -25.15 5.01 -21.11
C GLU A 29 -26.58 4.52 -20.82
N ASP A 30 -26.78 4.05 -19.61
CA ASP A 30 -27.98 4.37 -18.85
C ASP A 30 -27.79 4.07 -17.37
N ASP A 31 -27.51 5.08 -16.57
CA ASP A 31 -27.50 4.99 -15.10
C ASP A 31 -28.87 4.56 -14.53
N SER A 32 -29.94 4.62 -15.36
CA SER A 32 -31.28 4.22 -15.00
C SER A 32 -31.46 2.70 -14.89
N LEU A 33 -30.68 1.90 -15.65
CA LEU A 33 -30.81 0.43 -15.67
C LEU A 33 -30.03 -0.29 -14.57
N ARG A 34 -29.09 0.35 -13.91
CA ARG A 34 -28.39 -0.23 -12.73
C ARG A 34 -29.24 -0.24 -11.48
N GLY A 35 -30.22 0.64 -11.38
CA GLY A 35 -31.20 0.64 -10.28
C GLY A 35 -32.23 -0.49 -10.33
N GLU A 36 -32.46 -1.08 -11.50
CA GLU A 36 -33.46 -2.15 -11.68
C GLU A 36 -32.93 -3.58 -11.52
N ALA A 37 -31.60 -3.78 -11.53
CA ALA A 37 -31.01 -5.10 -11.36
C ALA A 37 -30.71 -5.48 -9.90
N ILE A 38 -30.97 -4.61 -8.92
CA ILE A 38 -31.10 -4.99 -7.52
C ILE A 38 -32.42 -5.73 -7.42
N ALA A 39 -32.36 -7.05 -7.24
CA ALA A 39 -33.53 -7.89 -7.04
C ALA A 39 -34.49 -7.18 -6.07
N GLN A 40 -35.61 -6.68 -6.61
CA GLN A 40 -36.65 -6.05 -5.81
C GLN A 40 -37.08 -7.09 -4.79
N THR A 41 -36.78 -6.84 -3.53
CA THR A 41 -37.37 -7.61 -2.44
C THR A 41 -38.85 -7.25 -2.43
N HIS A 42 -39.69 -8.15 -2.91
CA HIS A 42 -41.13 -7.99 -2.70
C HIS A 42 -41.41 -8.27 -1.23
N PRO A 43 -41.67 -7.25 -0.41
CA PRO A 43 -41.96 -7.45 0.98
C PRO A 43 -43.30 -8.23 1.11
N VAL A 44 -43.30 -9.25 1.94
CA VAL A 44 -44.57 -9.83 2.36
C VAL A 44 -45.03 -9.05 3.57
N ALA A 45 -46.08 -8.26 3.40
CA ALA A 45 -46.70 -7.55 4.52
C ALA A 45 -47.20 -8.58 5.55
N VAL A 46 -46.79 -8.42 6.79
CA VAL A 46 -47.26 -9.22 7.92
C VAL A 46 -48.49 -8.56 8.54
N ASP A 47 -48.41 -7.25 8.70
CA ASP A 47 -49.46 -6.33 9.14
C ASP A 47 -49.06 -4.90 8.71
N ASP A 48 -49.85 -3.89 9.08
CA ASP A 48 -49.61 -2.47 8.73
C ASP A 48 -48.33 -1.91 9.36
N SER A 49 -47.69 -2.63 10.30
CA SER A 49 -46.52 -2.16 11.02
C SER A 49 -45.25 -2.94 10.70
N PHE A 50 -45.38 -4.14 10.12
CA PHE A 50 -44.26 -5.05 9.88
C PHE A 50 -44.29 -5.69 8.48
N ALA A 51 -43.13 -5.82 7.89
CA ALA A 51 -42.93 -6.61 6.68
C ALA A 51 -41.86 -7.67 6.89
N LEU A 52 -42.00 -8.79 6.21
CA LEU A 52 -41.02 -9.86 6.17
C LEU A 52 -40.08 -9.60 4.98
N VAL A 53 -38.85 -9.13 5.26
CA VAL A 53 -37.91 -8.68 4.23
C VAL A 53 -36.50 -9.12 4.55
N PRO A 54 -35.70 -9.60 3.57
CA PRO A 54 -34.28 -9.83 3.76
C PRO A 54 -33.49 -8.51 3.74
N ALA A 55 -32.32 -8.49 4.37
CA ALA A 55 -31.43 -7.33 4.31
C ALA A 55 -30.95 -7.07 2.87
N SER A 56 -30.59 -8.13 2.12
CA SER A 56 -30.33 -8.09 0.67
C SER A 56 -30.29 -9.50 0.09
N LEU A 57 -31.03 -9.74 -1.01
CA LEU A 57 -31.02 -11.03 -1.71
C LEU A 57 -29.78 -11.24 -2.59
N GLN A 58 -29.05 -10.19 -2.93
CA GLN A 58 -27.93 -10.26 -3.88
C GLN A 58 -26.78 -11.17 -3.44
N TYR A 59 -26.67 -11.47 -2.14
CA TYR A 59 -25.61 -12.30 -1.58
C TYR A 59 -26.01 -13.77 -1.40
N GLY A 60 -27.31 -14.11 -1.50
CA GLY A 60 -27.87 -15.39 -1.08
C GLY A 60 -27.44 -16.61 -1.92
N ASN A 61 -27.28 -16.44 -3.24
CA ASN A 61 -27.01 -17.53 -4.17
C ASN A 61 -25.70 -17.37 -4.93
N PRO A 62 -24.53 -17.45 -4.29
CA PRO A 62 -23.25 -17.34 -4.97
C PRO A 62 -22.97 -18.59 -5.79
N SER A 63 -22.30 -18.44 -6.96
CA SER A 63 -21.77 -19.57 -7.68
C SER A 63 -20.75 -20.34 -6.83
N PHE A 64 -20.52 -21.62 -7.15
CA PHE A 64 -19.53 -22.46 -6.46
C PHE A 64 -18.16 -21.76 -6.36
N PHE A 65 -17.65 -21.20 -7.47
CA PHE A 65 -16.37 -20.49 -7.49
C PHE A 65 -16.40 -19.20 -6.66
N LYS A 66 -17.47 -18.45 -6.73
CA LYS A 66 -17.63 -17.23 -5.93
C LYS A 66 -17.57 -17.57 -4.42
N ARG A 67 -18.28 -18.60 -4.00
CA ARG A 67 -18.25 -19.09 -2.61
C ARG A 67 -16.86 -19.63 -2.20
N LEU A 68 -16.18 -20.36 -3.06
CA LEU A 68 -14.84 -20.89 -2.78
C LEU A 68 -13.81 -19.77 -2.58
N PHE A 69 -13.82 -18.75 -3.46
CA PHE A 69 -12.82 -17.68 -3.44
C PHE A 69 -13.18 -16.53 -2.48
N LEU A 70 -14.42 -16.10 -2.44
CA LEU A 70 -14.86 -14.95 -1.66
C LEU A 70 -15.48 -15.33 -0.31
N GLY A 71 -15.84 -16.60 -0.12
CA GLY A 71 -16.28 -17.14 1.15
C GLY A 71 -17.78 -17.44 1.24
N LYS A 72 -18.13 -18.26 2.24
CA LYS A 72 -19.51 -18.45 2.68
C LYS A 72 -20.01 -17.18 3.42
N ASN A 73 -19.15 -16.58 4.24
CA ASN A 73 -19.42 -15.32 4.96
C ASN A 73 -20.76 -15.38 5.72
N TYR A 74 -21.49 -14.27 5.82
CA TYR A 74 -22.85 -14.13 6.40
C TYR A 74 -23.94 -14.07 5.32
N ARG A 75 -23.76 -14.74 4.17
CA ARG A 75 -24.69 -14.66 3.02
C ARG A 75 -26.10 -15.12 3.37
N GLU A 76 -26.20 -16.10 4.24
CA GLU A 76 -27.47 -16.64 4.72
C GLU A 76 -28.24 -15.57 5.50
N GLU A 77 -27.58 -14.88 6.44
CA GLU A 77 -28.18 -13.81 7.24
C GLU A 77 -28.58 -12.60 6.40
N TRP A 78 -27.89 -12.35 5.30
CA TRP A 78 -28.28 -11.31 4.36
C TRP A 78 -29.55 -11.67 3.60
N SER A 79 -29.80 -12.94 3.34
CA SER A 79 -30.88 -13.42 2.46
C SER A 79 -32.12 -13.95 3.19
N ILE A 80 -32.02 -14.26 4.46
CA ILE A 80 -33.16 -14.69 5.28
C ILE A 80 -34.13 -13.51 5.45
N PRO A 81 -35.44 -13.70 5.13
CA PRO A 81 -36.44 -12.70 5.44
C PRO A 81 -36.63 -12.55 6.95
N VAL A 82 -36.56 -11.32 7.43
CA VAL A 82 -36.67 -10.93 8.83
C VAL A 82 -37.91 -10.06 9.02
N ARG A 83 -38.65 -10.28 10.11
CA ARG A 83 -39.75 -9.41 10.49
C ARG A 83 -39.25 -8.05 10.89
N THR A 84 -39.39 -7.07 9.98
CA THR A 84 -38.84 -5.72 10.08
C THR A 84 -39.95 -4.68 10.16
N ARG A 85 -39.77 -3.68 11.00
CA ARG A 85 -40.73 -2.57 11.13
C ARG A 85 -40.79 -1.79 9.81
N ILE A 86 -42.00 -1.37 9.43
CA ILE A 86 -42.22 -0.49 8.30
C ILE A 86 -41.90 0.95 8.74
N PHE A 87 -41.09 1.63 7.94
CA PHE A 87 -40.79 3.03 8.15
C PHE A 87 -41.90 3.89 7.54
N ASP A 88 -42.56 4.65 8.37
CA ASP A 88 -43.50 5.69 7.96
C ASP A 88 -42.99 7.04 8.47
N ILE A 89 -42.60 7.92 7.56
CA ILE A 89 -42.04 9.21 7.91
C ILE A 89 -42.96 10.11 8.73
N ASN A 90 -44.27 9.93 8.59
CA ASN A 90 -45.27 10.72 9.28
C ASN A 90 -45.58 10.23 10.71
N ASN A 91 -45.41 8.92 10.94
CA ASN A 91 -45.77 8.27 12.21
C ASN A 91 -44.55 7.78 13.02
N THR A 92 -43.47 7.39 12.36
CA THR A 92 -42.26 6.94 13.07
C THR A 92 -41.74 8.03 14.00
N LEU A 93 -41.54 7.71 15.29
CA LEU A 93 -41.13 8.65 16.34
C LEU A 93 -41.99 9.90 16.44
N GLY A 94 -43.29 9.81 16.10
CA GLY A 94 -44.22 10.94 16.14
C GLY A 94 -44.14 11.85 14.92
N GLY A 95 -43.45 11.46 13.88
CA GLY A 95 -43.28 12.18 12.61
C GLY A 95 -41.90 12.80 12.48
N LEU A 96 -41.27 12.61 11.32
CA LEU A 96 -39.93 13.02 10.98
C LEU A 96 -39.90 13.89 9.74
N THR A 97 -38.92 14.79 9.65
CA THR A 97 -38.68 15.62 8.46
C THR A 97 -37.24 15.41 7.99
N ILE A 98 -37.05 15.18 6.69
CA ILE A 98 -35.70 15.07 6.11
C ILE A 98 -35.10 16.47 6.04
N THR A 99 -33.92 16.66 6.64
CA THR A 99 -33.23 17.95 6.68
C THR A 99 -32.01 18.00 5.77
N GLU A 100 -31.35 16.86 5.57
CA GLU A 100 -30.12 16.78 4.81
C GLU A 100 -29.96 15.39 4.20
N SER A 101 -29.49 15.35 2.94
CA SER A 101 -29.00 14.11 2.35
C SER A 101 -27.51 14.00 2.59
N GLY A 102 -27.09 12.87 3.09
CA GLY A 102 -25.69 12.58 3.37
C GLY A 102 -25.34 11.19 2.87
N GLY A 103 -24.14 10.81 3.16
CA GLY A 103 -23.64 9.48 2.86
C GLY A 103 -22.13 9.53 2.71
N GLY A 104 -21.46 8.58 3.35
CA GLY A 104 -20.04 8.33 3.16
C GLY A 104 -19.76 7.76 1.77
N LYS A 105 -18.58 7.23 1.60
CA LYS A 105 -18.15 6.65 0.31
C LYS A 105 -18.93 5.40 -0.13
N GLN A 106 -19.67 4.74 0.79
CA GLN A 106 -20.35 3.47 0.53
C GLN A 106 -21.83 3.44 0.95
N THR A 107 -22.24 4.29 1.87
CA THR A 107 -23.57 4.25 2.50
C THR A 107 -24.39 5.46 2.04
N HIS A 108 -25.63 5.23 1.67
CA HIS A 108 -26.61 6.30 1.48
C HIS A 108 -27.30 6.59 2.81
N SER A 109 -27.40 7.86 3.19
CA SER A 109 -28.06 8.26 4.42
C SER A 109 -28.78 9.59 4.28
N VAL A 110 -29.78 9.79 5.13
CA VAL A 110 -30.43 11.09 5.35
C VAL A 110 -30.44 11.43 6.82
N THR A 111 -30.34 12.71 7.12
CA THR A 111 -30.58 13.26 8.45
C THR A 111 -32.05 13.62 8.57
N LEU A 112 -32.68 13.19 9.65
CA LEU A 112 -34.08 13.41 9.95
C LEU A 112 -34.17 14.21 11.25
N LYS A 113 -35.23 15.00 11.39
CA LYS A 113 -35.52 15.76 12.60
C LYS A 113 -36.93 15.44 13.08
N ASP A 114 -37.07 15.12 14.36
CA ASP A 114 -38.36 14.90 14.98
C ASP A 114 -38.98 16.23 15.46
N LYS A 115 -40.23 16.15 15.97
CA LYS A 115 -40.97 17.33 16.46
C LYS A 115 -40.32 18.01 17.66
N THR A 116 -39.44 17.31 18.40
CA THR A 116 -38.70 17.89 19.53
C THR A 116 -37.42 18.62 19.11
N GLY A 117 -37.04 18.47 17.82
CA GLY A 117 -35.82 19.03 17.29
C GLY A 117 -34.64 18.06 17.34
N LYS A 118 -34.81 16.85 17.90
CA LYS A 118 -33.78 15.80 17.96
C LYS A 118 -33.48 15.28 16.56
N GLU A 119 -32.19 15.12 16.26
CA GLU A 119 -31.70 14.64 14.97
C GLU A 119 -31.45 13.13 14.96
N TRP A 120 -31.91 12.52 13.88
CA TRP A 120 -31.80 11.08 13.62
C TRP A 120 -31.10 10.86 12.29
N LYS A 121 -30.45 9.71 12.17
CA LYS A 121 -29.80 9.30 10.94
C LYS A 121 -30.42 8.00 10.43
N LEU A 122 -30.95 8.05 9.20
CA LEU A 122 -31.45 6.87 8.51
C LEU A 122 -30.45 6.50 7.42
N ARG A 123 -29.89 5.28 7.47
CA ARG A 123 -28.84 4.81 6.56
C ARG A 123 -29.10 3.41 6.06
N THR A 124 -28.64 3.13 4.81
CA THR A 124 -28.82 1.79 4.22
C THR A 124 -27.96 0.75 4.94
N VAL A 125 -28.54 -0.45 5.15
CA VAL A 125 -27.79 -1.63 5.63
C VAL A 125 -26.87 -2.13 4.53
N ASP A 126 -27.38 -2.28 3.31
CA ASP A 126 -26.57 -2.63 2.16
C ASP A 126 -25.79 -1.43 1.63
N LYS A 127 -24.62 -1.66 1.07
CA LYS A 127 -23.65 -0.63 0.69
C LYS A 127 -23.37 -0.64 -0.81
N ASP A 128 -23.08 0.54 -1.35
CA ASP A 128 -22.60 0.72 -2.72
C ASP A 128 -21.10 1.04 -2.70
N PRO A 129 -20.22 0.13 -3.12
CA PRO A 129 -18.79 0.35 -3.14
C PRO A 129 -18.27 1.16 -4.33
N THR A 130 -19.13 1.60 -5.24
CA THR A 130 -18.73 2.24 -6.52
C THR A 130 -17.82 3.43 -6.30
N LYS A 131 -18.10 4.26 -5.30
CA LYS A 131 -17.33 5.48 -4.98
C LYS A 131 -16.02 5.21 -4.23
N VAL A 132 -15.81 3.99 -3.74
CA VAL A 132 -14.62 3.63 -2.95
C VAL A 132 -13.44 3.28 -3.83
N LEU A 133 -13.73 2.75 -5.01
CA LEU A 133 -12.71 2.31 -5.94
C LEU A 133 -12.07 3.50 -6.66
N PRO A 134 -10.70 3.56 -6.71
CA PRO A 134 -10.03 4.49 -7.60
C PRO A 134 -10.53 4.34 -9.03
N ALA A 135 -10.62 5.44 -9.78
CA ALA A 135 -11.18 5.44 -11.15
C ALA A 135 -10.54 4.40 -12.09
N ASN A 136 -9.23 4.15 -11.95
CA ASN A 136 -8.52 3.13 -12.72
C ASN A 136 -8.84 1.67 -12.32
N LEU A 137 -9.57 1.48 -11.22
CA LEU A 137 -9.98 0.17 -10.69
C LEU A 137 -11.51 0.01 -10.69
N GLN A 138 -12.26 0.98 -11.18
CA GLN A 138 -13.71 0.88 -11.36
C GLN A 138 -14.08 0.03 -12.59
N ILE A 139 -13.51 -1.18 -12.64
CA ILE A 139 -13.89 -2.18 -13.61
C ILE A 139 -15.02 -3.04 -13.04
N PRO A 140 -15.98 -3.49 -13.84
CA PRO A 140 -17.18 -4.20 -13.36
C PRO A 140 -16.90 -5.34 -12.38
N VAL A 141 -15.87 -6.13 -12.64
CA VAL A 141 -15.51 -7.27 -11.76
C VAL A 141 -14.90 -6.83 -10.44
N ALA A 142 -14.09 -5.77 -10.41
CA ALA A 142 -13.56 -5.26 -9.15
C ALA A 142 -14.69 -4.68 -8.29
N LEU A 143 -15.65 -3.99 -8.92
CA LEU A 143 -16.87 -3.54 -8.26
C LEU A 143 -17.66 -4.71 -7.69
N ASP A 144 -17.85 -5.78 -8.46
CA ASP A 144 -18.59 -6.97 -8.04
C ASP A 144 -17.88 -7.74 -6.92
N ILE A 145 -16.54 -7.83 -6.93
CA ILE A 145 -15.77 -8.42 -5.83
C ILE A 145 -15.92 -7.58 -4.56
N VAL A 146 -15.84 -6.26 -4.66
CA VAL A 146 -15.95 -5.38 -3.49
C VAL A 146 -17.39 -5.35 -2.98
N GLN A 147 -18.39 -5.38 -3.87
CA GLN A 147 -19.78 -5.55 -3.52
C GLN A 147 -20.00 -6.87 -2.77
N ASP A 148 -19.46 -7.95 -3.28
CA ASP A 148 -19.59 -9.27 -2.66
C ASP A 148 -18.93 -9.35 -1.27
N MET A 149 -17.85 -8.60 -1.05
CA MET A 149 -17.19 -8.51 0.25
C MET A 149 -18.05 -7.90 1.36
N ILE A 150 -19.10 -7.17 1.01
CA ILE A 150 -20.08 -6.66 1.98
C ILE A 150 -20.75 -7.82 2.71
N SER A 151 -20.91 -8.97 2.05
CA SER A 151 -21.43 -10.19 2.68
C SER A 151 -20.58 -10.70 3.86
N ALA A 152 -19.36 -10.21 4.02
CA ALA A 152 -18.49 -10.55 5.16
C ALA A 152 -18.78 -9.71 6.42
N ALA A 153 -19.54 -8.61 6.31
CA ALA A 153 -20.11 -7.88 7.43
C ALA A 153 -21.45 -8.53 7.83
N HIS A 154 -21.70 -8.66 9.12
CA HIS A 154 -22.96 -9.22 9.62
C HIS A 154 -24.06 -8.14 9.59
N PRO A 155 -25.16 -8.31 8.82
CA PRO A 155 -26.11 -7.22 8.58
C PRO A 155 -26.79 -6.69 9.84
N TYR A 156 -27.00 -7.53 10.85
CA TYR A 156 -27.68 -7.20 12.10
C TYR A 156 -26.74 -7.01 13.30
N ALA A 157 -25.40 -7.03 13.09
CA ALA A 157 -24.44 -6.84 14.19
C ALA A 157 -24.67 -5.55 15.00
N PRO A 158 -25.07 -4.41 14.41
CA PRO A 158 -25.32 -3.18 15.17
C PRO A 158 -26.33 -3.34 16.32
N LEU A 159 -27.29 -4.26 16.22
CA LEU A 159 -28.28 -4.52 17.30
C LEU A 159 -27.64 -5.10 18.57
N THR A 160 -26.53 -5.78 18.46
CA THR A 160 -25.89 -6.48 19.57
C THR A 160 -24.95 -5.59 20.38
N VAL A 161 -24.46 -4.50 19.80
CA VAL A 161 -23.41 -3.66 20.38
C VAL A 161 -23.90 -2.86 21.59
N PRO A 162 -25.14 -2.29 21.61
CA PRO A 162 -25.64 -1.47 22.72
C PRO A 162 -25.54 -2.13 24.08
N ALA A 163 -25.94 -3.40 24.20
CA ALA A 163 -25.92 -4.11 25.49
C ALA A 163 -24.48 -4.24 26.05
N ILE A 164 -23.49 -4.52 25.20
CA ILE A 164 -22.09 -4.58 25.63
C ILE A 164 -21.56 -3.18 25.96
N ALA A 165 -21.94 -2.18 25.16
CA ALA A 165 -21.52 -0.79 25.37
C ALA A 165 -22.06 -0.24 26.69
N LEU A 166 -23.36 -0.50 27.00
CA LEU A 166 -24.00 -0.12 28.25
C LEU A 166 -23.29 -0.74 29.45
N ALA A 167 -23.05 -2.06 29.42
CA ALA A 167 -22.35 -2.75 30.51
C ALA A 167 -20.95 -2.21 30.76
N ALA A 168 -20.26 -1.72 29.71
CA ALA A 168 -18.91 -1.17 29.78
C ALA A 168 -18.87 0.37 30.00
N ASP A 169 -20.04 1.00 30.20
CA ASP A 169 -20.17 2.45 30.35
C ASP A 169 -19.53 3.21 29.16
N ILE A 170 -19.98 2.84 27.95
CA ILE A 170 -19.57 3.46 26.68
C ILE A 170 -20.78 4.12 26.05
N PRO A 171 -20.73 5.42 25.71
CA PRO A 171 -21.81 6.10 24.99
C PRO A 171 -22.14 5.37 23.66
N HIS A 172 -23.41 5.18 23.38
CA HIS A 172 -23.88 4.44 22.22
C HIS A 172 -25.25 4.93 21.76
N SER A 173 -25.57 4.68 20.49
CA SER A 173 -26.91 4.83 19.94
C SER A 173 -27.66 3.50 20.00
N GLU A 174 -28.97 3.56 20.04
CA GLU A 174 -29.87 2.41 19.93
C GLU A 174 -30.34 2.29 18.47
N PRO A 175 -29.78 1.38 17.65
CA PRO A 175 -30.16 1.26 16.25
C PRO A 175 -31.49 0.52 16.11
N GLY A 176 -32.42 1.07 15.32
CA GLY A 176 -33.65 0.40 14.91
C GLY A 176 -33.57 0.01 13.42
N PHE A 177 -34.01 -1.20 13.07
CA PHE A 177 -34.12 -1.64 11.69
C PHE A 177 -35.50 -1.39 11.15
N TYR A 178 -35.57 -0.78 9.95
CA TYR A 178 -36.80 -0.42 9.28
C TYR A 178 -36.73 -0.81 7.80
N PHE A 179 -37.83 -1.33 7.29
CA PHE A 179 -38.05 -1.40 5.84
C PHE A 179 -38.73 -0.11 5.38
N VAL A 180 -38.13 0.56 4.41
CA VAL A 180 -38.68 1.78 3.82
C VAL A 180 -39.48 1.39 2.57
N PRO A 181 -40.81 1.52 2.58
CA PRO A 181 -41.64 1.20 1.43
C PRO A 181 -41.44 2.25 0.30
N ASP A 182 -41.95 1.90 -0.88
CA ASP A 182 -41.95 2.83 -2.02
C ASP A 182 -43.12 3.83 -1.89
N ASP A 183 -42.88 4.86 -1.06
CA ASP A 183 -43.90 5.87 -0.72
C ASP A 183 -43.60 7.21 -1.43
N PRO A 184 -44.58 7.79 -2.14
CA PRO A 184 -44.46 9.13 -2.75
C PRO A 184 -44.10 10.23 -1.73
N VAL A 185 -44.45 10.10 -0.47
CA VAL A 185 -44.13 11.07 0.60
C VAL A 185 -42.63 11.33 0.78
N LEU A 186 -41.78 10.38 0.36
CA LEU A 186 -40.32 10.53 0.39
C LEU A 186 -39.79 11.54 -0.65
N GLY A 187 -40.65 12.03 -1.59
CA GLY A 187 -40.27 13.05 -2.56
C GLY A 187 -39.02 12.68 -3.36
N GLU A 188 -38.09 13.61 -3.46
CA GLU A 188 -36.81 13.44 -4.18
C GLU A 188 -35.93 12.31 -3.57
N TYR A 189 -36.08 11.97 -2.30
CA TYR A 189 -35.32 10.92 -1.61
C TYR A 189 -35.86 9.51 -1.88
N ARG A 190 -37.04 9.39 -2.54
CA ARG A 190 -37.69 8.10 -2.84
C ARG A 190 -36.74 7.13 -3.56
N ARG A 191 -36.02 7.59 -4.59
CA ARG A 191 -35.04 6.78 -5.33
C ARG A 191 -33.89 6.28 -4.43
N LEU A 192 -33.53 7.03 -3.41
CA LEU A 192 -32.44 6.71 -2.49
C LEU A 192 -32.86 5.70 -1.42
N LEU A 193 -34.07 5.83 -0.91
CA LEU A 193 -34.52 5.16 0.32
C LEU A 193 -35.47 4.00 0.04
N ALA A 194 -36.31 4.06 -0.99
CA ALA A 194 -37.39 3.12 -1.22
C ALA A 194 -36.94 1.67 -1.42
N ASN A 195 -37.75 0.73 -0.96
CA ASN A 195 -37.55 -0.72 -1.08
C ASN A 195 -36.24 -1.22 -0.45
N LYS A 196 -35.78 -0.61 0.64
CA LYS A 196 -34.54 -0.96 1.33
C LYS A 196 -34.75 -1.17 2.82
N VAL A 197 -33.96 -2.08 3.39
CA VAL A 197 -33.80 -2.17 4.84
C VAL A 197 -32.77 -1.14 5.27
N MET A 198 -33.14 -0.33 6.25
CA MET A 198 -32.34 0.79 6.74
C MET A 198 -32.21 0.76 8.27
N ILE A 199 -31.16 1.38 8.77
CA ILE A 199 -30.92 1.59 10.21
C ILE A 199 -31.29 3.03 10.52
N LEU A 200 -32.17 3.21 11.51
CA LEU A 200 -32.50 4.50 12.13
C LEU A 200 -31.82 4.56 13.50
N GLU A 201 -31.02 5.58 13.74
CA GLU A 201 -30.32 5.81 15.01
C GLU A 201 -30.23 7.29 15.33
N THR A 202 -30.05 7.64 16.60
CA THR A 202 -29.82 9.03 17.00
C THR A 202 -28.48 9.52 16.43
N LYS A 203 -28.46 10.74 15.88
CA LYS A 203 -27.22 11.36 15.38
C LYS A 203 -26.25 11.67 16.52
N ASP A 204 -26.76 12.17 17.62
CA ASP A 204 -26.04 12.53 18.82
C ASP A 204 -26.45 11.61 19.97
N ALA A 205 -25.55 10.69 20.36
CA ALA A 205 -25.78 9.76 21.46
C ALA A 205 -25.12 10.28 22.75
N THR A 206 -25.29 11.57 23.04
CA THR A 206 -24.88 12.20 24.28
C THR A 206 -25.92 11.90 25.40
N PRO A 207 -25.49 11.68 26.65
CA PRO A 207 -26.44 11.38 27.75
C PRO A 207 -27.45 12.48 28.03
N ASP A 208 -27.09 13.73 27.77
CA ASP A 208 -27.91 14.91 27.96
C ASP A 208 -28.62 15.39 26.69
N ASN A 209 -28.55 14.64 25.58
CA ASN A 209 -29.04 15.00 24.26
C ASN A 209 -28.40 16.31 23.69
N SER A 210 -27.23 16.72 24.20
CA SER A 210 -26.49 17.84 23.64
C SER A 210 -25.91 17.49 22.27
N GLU A 211 -25.62 18.53 21.48
CA GLU A 211 -24.99 18.33 20.18
C GLU A 211 -23.56 17.83 20.31
N SER A 212 -23.24 16.70 19.68
CA SER A 212 -21.88 16.19 19.61
C SER A 212 -21.07 16.83 18.49
N ARG A 213 -19.76 16.79 18.59
CA ARG A 213 -18.83 17.31 17.57
C ARG A 213 -18.31 16.17 16.69
N ASN A 214 -18.02 16.45 15.42
CA ASN A 214 -17.23 15.52 14.58
C ASN A 214 -15.75 15.59 14.95
N SER A 215 -14.96 14.64 14.49
CA SER A 215 -13.53 14.60 14.84
C SER A 215 -12.72 15.74 14.22
N GLU A 216 -13.15 16.31 13.09
CA GLU A 216 -12.50 17.46 12.49
C GLU A 216 -12.64 18.69 13.41
N LYS A 217 -13.86 18.96 13.89
CA LYS A 217 -14.10 20.07 14.82
C LYS A 217 -13.46 19.84 16.19
N LEU A 218 -13.39 18.59 16.66
CA LEU A 218 -12.58 18.25 17.83
C LEU A 218 -11.12 18.66 17.63
N MET A 219 -10.53 18.24 16.50
CA MET A 219 -9.13 18.52 16.20
C MET A 219 -8.85 20.03 16.16
N GLU A 220 -9.72 20.81 15.51
CA GLU A 220 -9.62 22.27 15.54
C GLU A 220 -9.61 22.80 16.98
N ASN A 221 -10.57 22.39 17.80
CA ASN A 221 -10.71 22.88 19.16
C ASN A 221 -9.50 22.55 20.04
N ILE A 222 -8.99 21.29 20.00
CA ILE A 222 -7.84 20.88 20.81
C ILE A 222 -6.52 21.45 20.30
N MET A 223 -6.47 21.92 19.05
CA MET A 223 -5.31 22.60 18.49
C MET A 223 -5.32 24.11 18.77
N GLU A 224 -6.50 24.69 18.87
CA GLU A 224 -6.65 26.14 19.13
C GLU A 224 -6.39 26.52 20.59
N ASP A 225 -6.66 25.61 21.55
CA ASP A 225 -6.63 25.94 22.98
C ASP A 225 -6.07 24.76 23.79
N ASN A 226 -5.08 25.07 24.64
CA ASN A 226 -4.38 24.05 25.41
C ASN A 226 -5.11 23.62 26.69
N ASP A 227 -6.26 24.22 27.03
CA ASP A 227 -7.15 23.78 28.12
C ASP A 227 -8.18 22.70 27.68
N HIS A 228 -8.22 22.35 26.41
CA HIS A 228 -9.06 21.32 25.84
C HIS A 228 -8.40 19.94 25.91
N ARG A 229 -9.14 18.93 26.39
CA ARG A 229 -8.63 17.56 26.61
C ARG A 229 -9.58 16.49 26.10
N ILE A 230 -9.02 15.32 25.91
CA ILE A 230 -9.75 14.10 25.58
C ILE A 230 -9.78 13.17 26.80
N ASP A 231 -10.94 12.60 27.09
CA ASP A 231 -11.03 11.48 28.01
C ASP A 231 -10.48 10.21 27.37
N GLN A 232 -9.16 10.03 27.53
CA GLN A 232 -8.44 8.91 26.97
C GLN A 232 -8.84 7.57 27.58
N GLN A 233 -9.34 7.56 28.82
CA GLN A 233 -9.74 6.33 29.49
C GLN A 233 -11.07 5.83 28.92
N SER A 234 -12.05 6.70 28.72
CA SER A 234 -13.31 6.37 28.02
C SER A 234 -13.04 5.95 26.58
N LEU A 235 -12.08 6.60 25.90
CA LEU A 235 -11.67 6.17 24.58
C LEU A 235 -11.07 4.75 24.60
N LEU A 236 -10.23 4.41 25.59
CA LEU A 236 -9.67 3.08 25.71
C LEU A 236 -10.76 2.03 25.91
N LYS A 237 -11.79 2.28 26.74
CA LYS A 237 -12.96 1.39 26.88
C LYS A 237 -13.62 1.11 25.51
N ALA A 238 -13.89 2.17 24.74
CA ALA A 238 -14.50 2.05 23.42
C ALA A 238 -13.62 1.24 22.44
N ARG A 239 -12.28 1.42 22.49
CA ARG A 239 -11.34 0.63 21.67
C ARG A 239 -11.25 -0.84 22.11
N LEU A 240 -11.42 -1.14 23.41
CA LEU A 240 -11.50 -2.52 23.89
C LEU A 240 -12.76 -3.22 23.36
N LEU A 241 -13.87 -2.51 23.27
CA LEU A 241 -15.10 -3.01 22.63
C LEU A 241 -14.84 -3.30 21.15
N ASP A 242 -14.22 -2.39 20.38
CA ASP A 242 -13.87 -2.62 18.98
C ASP A 242 -13.00 -3.88 18.80
N ILE A 243 -12.01 -4.05 19.68
CA ILE A 243 -11.17 -5.25 19.69
C ILE A 243 -12.00 -6.50 19.98
N LEU A 244 -12.90 -6.45 20.94
CA LEU A 244 -13.75 -7.58 21.33
C LEU A 244 -14.63 -8.05 20.16
N ILE A 245 -15.34 -7.11 19.52
CA ILE A 245 -16.30 -7.40 18.44
C ILE A 245 -15.64 -7.53 17.06
N ALA A 246 -14.30 -7.41 16.98
CA ALA A 246 -13.52 -7.44 15.74
C ALA A 246 -13.91 -6.37 14.71
N ASP A 247 -14.32 -5.20 15.16
CA ASP A 247 -14.57 -4.04 14.31
C ASP A 247 -13.24 -3.41 13.89
N TRP A 248 -12.86 -3.63 12.64
CA TRP A 248 -11.58 -3.21 12.10
C TRP A 248 -11.60 -1.81 11.47
N ASP A 249 -12.78 -1.27 11.13
CA ASP A 249 -12.91 -0.02 10.38
C ASP A 249 -13.14 1.18 11.30
N ARG A 250 -12.23 1.40 12.24
CA ARG A 250 -12.32 2.46 13.26
C ARG A 250 -11.44 3.65 12.94
N HIS A 251 -11.61 4.24 11.74
CA HIS A 251 -10.93 5.47 11.36
C HIS A 251 -11.55 6.72 12.04
N ILE A 252 -10.92 7.87 11.89
CA ILE A 252 -11.28 9.11 12.59
C ILE A 252 -12.74 9.55 12.39
N ASP A 253 -13.34 9.29 11.22
CA ASP A 253 -14.73 9.68 10.91
C ASP A 253 -15.78 8.76 11.57
N GLN A 254 -15.35 7.67 12.23
CA GLN A 254 -16.21 6.74 12.97
C GLN A 254 -16.44 7.17 14.43
N TRP A 255 -16.17 8.44 14.74
CA TRP A 255 -16.26 8.99 16.07
C TRP A 255 -17.01 10.32 16.07
N ARG A 256 -17.87 10.49 17.07
CA ARG A 256 -18.38 11.77 17.50
C ARG A 256 -17.92 12.04 18.94
N TRP A 257 -18.04 13.28 19.38
CA TRP A 257 -17.47 13.70 20.63
C TRP A 257 -18.47 14.52 21.41
N GLY A 258 -18.83 14.03 22.59
CA GLY A 258 -19.56 14.81 23.58
C GLY A 258 -18.61 15.75 24.31
N VAL A 259 -19.14 16.79 24.91
CA VAL A 259 -18.35 17.88 25.55
C VAL A 259 -18.81 18.05 26.98
N ILE A 260 -17.86 18.05 27.92
CA ILE A 260 -18.06 18.43 29.31
C ILE A 260 -17.33 19.75 29.52
N ASP A 261 -18.05 20.81 29.81
CA ASP A 261 -17.47 22.10 30.20
C ASP A 261 -17.10 22.03 31.68
N THR A 262 -15.81 22.26 31.98
CA THR A 262 -15.28 22.22 33.36
C THR A 262 -15.22 23.62 34.02
N GLY A 263 -15.64 24.64 33.28
CA GLY A 263 -15.48 26.06 33.69
C GLY A 263 -14.06 26.60 33.56
N LYS A 264 -13.08 25.73 33.32
CA LYS A 264 -11.68 26.08 33.08
C LYS A 264 -11.13 25.55 31.77
N GLY A 265 -11.97 24.86 30.99
CA GLY A 265 -11.65 24.21 29.75
C GLY A 265 -12.67 23.11 29.43
N ARG A 266 -12.43 22.30 28.42
CA ARG A 266 -13.37 21.30 27.95
C ARG A 266 -12.75 19.91 27.93
N ILE A 267 -13.53 18.93 28.35
CA ILE A 267 -13.19 17.51 28.21
C ILE A 267 -14.11 16.90 27.16
N TYR A 268 -13.49 16.30 26.15
CA TYR A 268 -14.19 15.60 25.08
C TYR A 268 -14.19 14.11 25.36
N TYR A 269 -15.39 13.51 25.42
CA TYR A 269 -15.53 12.06 25.56
C TYR A 269 -15.99 11.44 24.25
N PRO A 270 -15.52 10.22 23.91
CA PRO A 270 -15.78 9.60 22.62
C PRO A 270 -17.18 8.96 22.57
N ILE A 271 -17.85 9.12 21.46
CA ILE A 271 -19.08 8.45 21.07
C ILE A 271 -18.79 7.67 19.80
N PRO A 272 -18.57 6.35 19.89
CA PRO A 272 -18.34 5.54 18.70
C PRO A 272 -19.64 5.39 17.90
N VAL A 273 -19.54 5.65 16.60
CA VAL A 273 -20.65 5.50 15.64
C VAL A 273 -20.31 4.48 14.57
N ASP A 274 -21.29 4.06 13.77
CA ASP A 274 -21.14 3.20 12.60
C ASP A 274 -20.49 1.83 12.91
N ARG A 275 -21.22 1.00 13.65
CA ARG A 275 -20.80 -0.35 14.07
C ARG A 275 -21.08 -1.45 13.04
N ASP A 276 -21.14 -1.12 11.77
CA ASP A 276 -21.50 -2.03 10.69
C ASP A 276 -20.40 -3.05 10.32
N GLN A 277 -19.16 -2.86 10.79
CA GLN A 277 -18.08 -3.83 10.65
C GLN A 277 -17.91 -4.74 11.87
N ALA A 278 -18.82 -4.63 12.88
CA ALA A 278 -18.83 -5.56 13.98
C ALA A 278 -19.07 -6.99 13.46
N PHE A 279 -18.38 -7.93 14.07
CA PHE A 279 -18.40 -9.35 13.70
C PHE A 279 -17.91 -9.66 12.29
N PHE A 280 -17.24 -8.74 11.61
CA PHE A 280 -16.69 -9.01 10.29
C PHE A 280 -16.03 -10.39 10.23
N TYR A 281 -16.38 -11.20 9.21
CA TYR A 281 -15.86 -12.54 9.05
C TYR A 281 -15.82 -12.94 7.58
N SER A 282 -14.67 -13.43 7.12
CA SER A 282 -14.56 -14.04 5.80
C SER A 282 -13.72 -15.31 5.85
N ASP A 283 -14.21 -16.36 5.19
CA ASP A 283 -13.57 -17.67 5.07
C ASP A 283 -13.11 -18.00 3.65
N GLY A 284 -13.29 -17.09 2.70
CA GLY A 284 -12.87 -17.26 1.30
C GLY A 284 -11.35 -17.43 1.14
N LEU A 285 -10.93 -18.24 0.16
CA LEU A 285 -9.51 -18.47 -0.13
C LEU A 285 -8.77 -17.16 -0.42
N ALA A 286 -9.38 -16.26 -1.19
CA ALA A 286 -8.81 -14.95 -1.49
C ALA A 286 -8.53 -14.15 -0.23
N MET A 287 -9.50 -14.08 0.71
CA MET A 287 -9.33 -13.40 1.98
C MET A 287 -8.33 -14.08 2.91
N LYS A 288 -8.28 -15.42 2.93
CA LYS A 288 -7.25 -16.14 3.69
C LYS A 288 -5.84 -15.73 3.24
N PHE A 289 -5.59 -15.69 1.93
CA PHE A 289 -4.32 -15.21 1.38
C PHE A 289 -4.07 -13.72 1.66
N ALA A 290 -5.06 -12.86 1.44
CA ALA A 290 -4.96 -11.43 1.69
C ALA A 290 -4.61 -11.13 3.15
N THR A 291 -5.31 -11.76 4.10
CA THR A 291 -5.10 -11.55 5.53
C THR A 291 -3.82 -12.17 6.09
N MET A 292 -3.18 -13.07 5.37
CA MET A 292 -1.87 -13.57 5.79
C MET A 292 -0.81 -12.47 5.77
N ARG A 293 -0.86 -11.54 4.81
CA ARG A 293 0.25 -10.61 4.56
C ARG A 293 -0.15 -9.16 4.34
N LYS A 294 -1.18 -8.89 3.52
CA LYS A 294 -1.51 -7.53 3.05
C LYS A 294 -2.62 -6.86 3.85
N LEU A 295 -3.62 -7.62 4.26
CA LEU A 295 -4.78 -7.16 5.02
C LEU A 295 -4.90 -7.88 6.37
N PRO A 296 -3.85 -7.94 7.20
CA PRO A 296 -3.92 -8.72 8.44
C PRO A 296 -4.98 -8.19 9.41
N PHE A 297 -5.42 -6.95 9.25
CA PHE A 297 -6.48 -6.33 10.05
C PHE A 297 -7.89 -6.86 9.71
N MET A 298 -8.10 -7.38 8.50
CA MET A 298 -9.38 -7.97 8.08
C MET A 298 -9.51 -9.48 8.42
N LYS A 299 -8.81 -9.96 9.44
CA LYS A 299 -8.95 -11.36 9.89
C LYS A 299 -10.31 -11.68 10.45
N GLY A 300 -11.02 -10.68 10.92
CA GLY A 300 -12.39 -10.79 11.40
C GLY A 300 -12.55 -11.53 12.72
N LEU A 301 -13.82 -11.83 13.04
CA LEU A 301 -14.23 -12.48 14.29
C LEU A 301 -13.82 -13.94 14.29
N ARG A 302 -12.85 -14.27 15.12
CA ARG A 302 -12.34 -15.62 15.38
C ARG A 302 -12.35 -15.87 16.88
N TYR A 303 -12.22 -17.12 17.33
CA TYR A 303 -12.09 -17.47 18.75
C TYR A 303 -10.91 -16.80 19.43
N SER A 304 -9.82 -16.48 18.68
CA SER A 304 -8.63 -15.86 19.23
C SER A 304 -8.35 -14.50 18.58
N ILE A 305 -7.74 -13.59 19.37
CA ILE A 305 -7.30 -12.27 18.93
C ILE A 305 -5.84 -12.38 18.44
N LYS A 306 -5.65 -12.54 17.14
CA LYS A 306 -4.31 -12.65 16.54
C LYS A 306 -3.92 -11.36 15.82
N LYS A 307 -2.62 -11.06 15.83
CA LYS A 307 -2.04 -9.90 15.14
C LYS A 307 -2.71 -8.57 15.56
N ILE A 308 -2.90 -8.40 16.87
CA ILE A 308 -3.54 -7.21 17.45
C ILE A 308 -2.96 -5.90 16.90
N ASN A 309 -1.64 -5.83 16.66
CA ASN A 309 -0.98 -4.65 16.10
C ASN A 309 -1.56 -4.23 14.73
N TRP A 310 -2.15 -5.17 14.00
CA TRP A 310 -2.78 -4.89 12.70
C TRP A 310 -4.28 -4.65 12.81
N LEU A 311 -4.96 -5.16 13.83
CA LEU A 311 -6.40 -4.91 14.02
C LEU A 311 -6.71 -3.41 14.12
N GLY A 312 -5.81 -2.65 14.78
CA GLY A 312 -5.89 -1.19 14.84
C GLY A 312 -5.38 -0.45 13.59
N PHE A 313 -5.26 -1.10 12.41
CA PHE A 313 -4.69 -0.46 11.23
C PHE A 313 -5.44 0.80 10.78
N SER A 314 -6.77 0.77 10.76
CA SER A 314 -7.59 1.93 10.39
C SER A 314 -7.51 3.05 11.43
N ALA A 315 -7.35 2.69 12.70
CA ALA A 315 -7.22 3.63 13.82
C ALA A 315 -5.77 3.97 14.20
N ARG A 316 -4.77 3.50 13.45
CA ARG A 316 -3.34 3.58 13.87
C ARG A 316 -2.84 4.97 14.22
N ASN A 317 -3.29 5.99 13.49
CA ASN A 317 -2.91 7.38 13.76
C ASN A 317 -3.77 7.95 14.89
N PHE A 318 -5.06 7.69 14.86
CA PHE A 318 -6.03 8.05 15.87
C PHE A 318 -5.63 7.52 17.26
N ASP A 319 -5.38 6.23 17.41
CA ASP A 319 -5.00 5.62 18.68
C ASP A 319 -3.64 6.15 19.19
N ARG A 320 -2.69 6.45 18.31
CA ARG A 320 -1.40 7.05 18.69
C ARG A 320 -1.52 8.51 19.13
N MET A 321 -2.52 9.21 18.65
CA MET A 321 -2.80 10.57 19.03
C MET A 321 -3.53 10.63 20.36
N PHE A 322 -4.56 9.83 20.52
CA PHE A 322 -5.54 9.99 21.59
C PHE A 322 -5.43 8.96 22.73
N LEU A 323 -4.47 8.02 22.68
CA LEU A 323 -4.15 7.07 23.75
C LEU A 323 -2.69 7.16 24.19
N ASN A 324 -2.11 8.35 24.12
CA ASN A 324 -0.68 8.57 24.35
C ASN A 324 -0.30 8.89 25.81
N GLU A 325 -1.24 9.30 26.64
CA GLU A 325 -1.00 9.67 28.05
C GLU A 325 -1.11 8.47 29.01
N LEU A 326 -1.97 7.50 28.68
CA LEU A 326 -2.26 6.37 29.56
C LEU A 326 -1.04 5.44 29.73
N ASP A 327 -0.66 5.22 31.00
CA ASP A 327 0.42 4.30 31.36
C ASP A 327 -0.04 2.83 31.43
N GLU A 328 0.93 1.92 31.70
CA GLU A 328 0.68 0.47 31.79
C GLU A 328 -0.35 0.13 32.86
N THR A 329 -0.29 0.81 34.00
CA THR A 329 -1.20 0.56 35.15
C THR A 329 -2.63 0.92 34.78
N THR A 330 -2.81 2.07 34.17
CA THR A 330 -4.14 2.55 33.70
C THR A 330 -4.73 1.60 32.66
N TRP A 331 -3.90 1.13 31.70
CA TRP A 331 -4.35 0.14 30.72
C TRP A 331 -4.79 -1.17 31.38
N LYS A 332 -3.99 -1.73 32.28
CA LYS A 332 -4.33 -2.97 33.02
C LYS A 332 -5.61 -2.83 33.80
N THR A 333 -5.77 -1.72 34.54
CA THR A 333 -6.97 -1.46 35.33
C THR A 333 -8.20 -1.32 34.43
N THR A 334 -8.09 -0.53 33.35
CA THR A 334 -9.23 -0.33 32.43
C THR A 334 -9.61 -1.62 31.72
N ILE A 335 -8.64 -2.44 31.28
CA ILE A 335 -8.92 -3.76 30.68
C ILE A 335 -9.60 -4.68 31.70
N GLY A 336 -9.12 -4.71 32.95
CA GLY A 336 -9.72 -5.52 34.03
C GLY A 336 -11.18 -5.12 34.29
N ASN A 337 -11.43 -3.83 34.44
CA ASN A 337 -12.79 -3.29 34.65
C ASN A 337 -13.71 -3.63 33.47
N PHE A 338 -13.25 -3.43 32.25
CA PHE A 338 -14.01 -3.79 31.04
C PHE A 338 -14.32 -5.29 30.98
N THR A 339 -13.33 -6.15 31.24
CA THR A 339 -13.50 -7.59 31.17
C THR A 339 -14.46 -8.10 32.25
N ASN A 340 -14.45 -7.52 33.45
CA ASN A 340 -15.34 -7.83 34.53
C ASN A 340 -16.79 -7.35 34.27
N ALA A 341 -16.95 -6.21 33.59
CA ALA A 341 -18.25 -5.67 33.24
C ALA A 341 -18.93 -6.48 32.11
N VAL A 342 -18.15 -6.97 31.14
CA VAL A 342 -18.67 -7.76 30.01
C VAL A 342 -18.73 -9.25 30.41
N THR A 343 -19.73 -9.62 31.19
CA THR A 343 -19.92 -11.00 31.66
C THR A 343 -20.46 -11.93 30.57
N ASP A 344 -20.60 -13.21 30.89
CA ASP A 344 -21.21 -14.21 29.98
C ASP A 344 -22.69 -13.91 29.73
N GLU A 345 -23.39 -13.39 30.76
CA GLU A 345 -24.78 -12.96 30.67
C GLU A 345 -24.94 -11.78 29.74
N VAL A 346 -24.08 -10.73 29.87
CA VAL A 346 -24.07 -9.56 29.00
C VAL A 346 -23.84 -9.99 27.54
N ILE A 347 -22.87 -10.88 27.28
CA ILE A 347 -22.61 -11.39 25.92
C ILE A 347 -23.84 -12.16 25.40
N THR A 348 -24.48 -12.97 26.21
CA THR A 348 -25.65 -13.74 25.80
C THR A 348 -26.84 -12.83 25.50
N GLU A 349 -27.11 -11.85 26.35
CA GLU A 349 -28.11 -10.83 26.15
C GLU A 349 -27.88 -10.03 24.88
N ALA A 350 -26.63 -9.57 24.69
CA ALA A 350 -26.23 -8.81 23.51
C ALA A 350 -26.48 -9.58 22.22
N VAL A 351 -26.00 -10.82 22.11
CA VAL A 351 -26.20 -11.63 20.89
C VAL A 351 -27.69 -12.05 20.77
N GLY A 352 -28.41 -12.16 21.86
CA GLY A 352 -29.86 -12.40 21.88
C GLY A 352 -30.72 -11.27 21.25
N GLN A 353 -30.11 -10.07 21.01
CA GLN A 353 -30.76 -8.98 20.27
C GLN A 353 -30.80 -9.22 18.75
N LEU A 354 -30.12 -10.24 18.24
CA LEU A 354 -30.27 -10.64 16.83
C LEU A 354 -31.73 -11.06 16.57
N PRO A 355 -32.27 -10.75 15.38
CA PRO A 355 -33.61 -11.21 15.00
C PRO A 355 -33.78 -12.71 15.23
N PRO A 356 -34.97 -13.18 15.69
CA PRO A 356 -35.21 -14.60 15.94
C PRO A 356 -34.95 -15.51 14.76
N GLU A 357 -35.11 -15.00 13.53
CA GLU A 357 -34.84 -15.71 12.28
C GLU A 357 -33.33 -15.86 12.01
N ILE A 358 -32.51 -14.94 12.54
CA ILE A 358 -31.06 -14.87 12.32
C ILE A 358 -30.26 -15.56 13.42
N PHE A 359 -30.73 -15.45 14.69
CA PHE A 359 -30.00 -15.99 15.84
C PHE A 359 -29.61 -17.48 15.70
N PRO A 360 -30.47 -18.39 15.17
CA PRO A 360 -30.13 -19.80 15.04
C PRO A 360 -28.98 -20.09 14.08
N VAL A 361 -28.70 -19.20 13.14
CA VAL A 361 -27.67 -19.41 12.08
C VAL A 361 -26.26 -19.32 12.66
N HIS A 362 -25.89 -18.20 13.24
CA HIS A 362 -24.54 -17.98 13.81
C HIS A 362 -24.54 -17.41 15.24
N GLY A 363 -25.69 -17.13 15.84
CA GLY A 363 -25.77 -16.55 17.19
C GLY A 363 -24.99 -17.34 18.24
N PRO A 364 -25.17 -18.67 18.35
CA PRO A 364 -24.40 -19.50 19.32
C PRO A 364 -22.90 -19.45 19.05
N GLU A 365 -22.46 -19.44 17.77
CA GLU A 365 -21.04 -19.35 17.39
C GLU A 365 -20.45 -17.98 17.72
N ILE A 366 -21.20 -16.89 17.47
CA ILE A 366 -20.80 -15.53 17.81
C ILE A 366 -20.64 -15.39 19.32
N THR A 367 -21.60 -15.89 20.10
CA THR A 367 -21.54 -15.91 21.57
C THR A 367 -20.28 -16.63 22.07
N ALA A 368 -19.99 -17.81 21.55
CA ALA A 368 -18.80 -18.58 21.91
C ALA A 368 -17.49 -17.85 21.55
N LYS A 369 -17.45 -17.20 20.38
CA LYS A 369 -16.31 -16.41 19.96
C LYS A 369 -16.11 -15.18 20.85
N LEU A 370 -17.16 -14.45 21.21
CA LEU A 370 -17.07 -13.28 22.08
C LEU A 370 -16.57 -13.65 23.47
N ARG A 371 -17.08 -14.73 24.07
CA ARG A 371 -16.59 -15.25 25.35
C ARG A 371 -15.12 -15.61 25.29
N SER A 372 -14.69 -16.34 24.25
CA SER A 372 -13.29 -16.69 24.06
C SER A 372 -12.40 -15.45 23.90
N ARG A 373 -12.84 -14.46 23.13
CA ARG A 373 -12.10 -13.21 22.91
C ARG A 373 -12.02 -12.34 24.18
N ARG A 374 -13.10 -12.26 24.94
CA ARG A 374 -13.10 -11.57 26.25
C ARG A 374 -12.03 -12.18 27.17
N ASN A 375 -11.93 -13.51 27.22
CA ASN A 375 -10.92 -14.17 28.04
C ASN A 375 -9.48 -13.89 27.57
N GLU A 376 -9.26 -13.63 26.28
CA GLU A 376 -7.97 -13.25 25.72
C GLU A 376 -7.72 -11.73 25.76
N LEU A 377 -8.70 -10.91 26.10
CA LEU A 377 -8.66 -9.46 25.92
C LEU A 377 -7.55 -8.82 26.76
N SER A 378 -7.29 -9.33 27.98
CA SER A 378 -6.19 -8.83 28.81
C SER A 378 -4.83 -8.98 28.10
N LYS A 379 -4.56 -10.14 27.55
CA LYS A 379 -3.31 -10.41 26.81
C LYS A 379 -3.24 -9.55 25.54
N ALA A 380 -4.32 -9.47 24.77
CA ALA A 380 -4.38 -8.72 23.52
C ALA A 380 -4.27 -7.21 23.76
N GLY A 381 -4.99 -6.67 24.73
CA GLY A 381 -4.97 -5.25 25.10
C GLY A 381 -3.59 -4.81 25.58
N MET A 382 -2.91 -5.60 26.43
CA MET A 382 -1.54 -5.27 26.86
C MET A 382 -0.52 -5.40 25.73
N ALA A 383 -0.72 -6.33 24.79
CA ALA A 383 0.12 -6.38 23.58
C ALA A 383 -0.09 -5.14 22.70
N TYR A 384 -1.31 -4.61 22.64
CA TYR A 384 -1.61 -3.38 21.91
C TYR A 384 -1.02 -2.15 22.61
N TYR A 385 -1.12 -2.05 23.93
CA TYR A 385 -0.40 -1.05 24.73
C TYR A 385 1.09 -1.00 24.39
N LYS A 386 1.78 -2.14 24.45
CA LYS A 386 3.21 -2.23 24.13
C LYS A 386 3.52 -1.81 22.69
N PHE A 387 2.64 -2.12 21.76
CA PHE A 387 2.78 -1.68 20.36
C PHE A 387 2.66 -0.16 20.22
N LEU A 388 1.67 0.47 20.85
CA LEU A 388 1.51 1.93 20.84
C LEU A 388 2.64 2.62 21.60
N SER A 389 2.99 2.12 22.79
CA SER A 389 4.01 2.70 23.68
C SER A 389 5.43 2.64 23.11
N LYS A 390 5.68 1.79 22.11
CA LYS A 390 7.03 1.69 21.49
C LYS A 390 7.50 3.00 20.86
N ARG A 391 6.56 3.80 20.30
CA ARG A 391 6.80 5.15 19.75
C ARG A 391 5.62 6.02 20.15
N VAL A 392 5.88 7.05 20.93
CA VAL A 392 4.84 7.93 21.47
C VAL A 392 5.03 9.33 20.92
N ASN A 393 3.95 9.89 20.39
CA ASN A 393 3.85 11.28 19.98
C ASN A 393 3.17 12.06 21.09
N ILE A 394 3.71 13.21 21.46
CA ILE A 394 3.17 14.15 22.44
C ILE A 394 3.02 15.47 21.74
N PHE A 395 1.83 16.03 21.81
CA PHE A 395 1.44 17.18 21.02
C PHE A 395 1.22 18.39 21.93
N GLY A 396 1.67 19.55 21.49
CA GLY A 396 1.23 20.85 21.93
C GLY A 396 0.02 21.35 21.16
N THR A 397 -0.18 22.64 21.13
CA THR A 397 -1.29 23.32 20.48
C THR A 397 -0.82 24.47 19.60
N ASN A 398 -1.70 25.41 19.28
CA ASN A 398 -1.33 26.66 18.62
C ASN A 398 -0.92 27.77 19.62
N GLU A 399 -0.97 27.45 20.91
CA GLU A 399 -0.54 28.35 21.99
C GLU A 399 0.89 28.04 22.46
N GLN A 400 1.37 28.76 23.46
CA GLN A 400 2.68 28.52 24.04
C GLN A 400 2.63 27.40 25.07
N GLU A 401 3.48 26.39 24.92
CA GLU A 401 3.65 25.30 25.87
C GLU A 401 5.08 25.18 26.41
N HIS A 402 5.19 24.58 27.60
CA HIS A 402 6.45 24.20 28.20
C HIS A 402 6.60 22.70 28.27
N PHE A 403 7.43 22.14 27.41
CA PHE A 403 7.78 20.73 27.39
C PHE A 403 8.97 20.47 28.31
N ILE A 404 8.78 19.64 29.31
CA ILE A 404 9.81 19.31 30.29
C ILE A 404 10.09 17.82 30.24
N VAL A 405 11.32 17.45 29.89
CA VAL A 405 11.79 16.06 29.87
C VAL A 405 12.85 15.88 30.94
N SER A 406 12.64 14.90 31.81
CA SER A 406 13.58 14.57 32.90
C SER A 406 13.74 13.08 33.06
N ALA A 407 14.90 12.62 33.56
CA ALA A 407 15.13 11.24 33.91
C ALA A 407 15.14 11.07 35.44
N GLY A 408 14.51 9.98 35.88
CA GLY A 408 14.52 9.57 37.29
C GLY A 408 14.17 8.09 37.40
N ASN A 409 14.84 7.39 38.33
CA ASN A 409 14.60 5.96 38.61
C ASN A 409 14.66 5.08 37.35
N GLY A 410 15.56 5.36 36.41
CA GLY A 410 15.71 4.61 35.16
C GLY A 410 14.62 4.90 34.10
N ARG A 411 13.67 5.80 34.35
CA ARG A 411 12.57 6.17 33.45
C ARG A 411 12.74 7.60 32.94
N THR A 412 12.14 7.90 31.79
CA THR A 412 12.01 9.24 31.24
C THR A 412 10.62 9.77 31.56
N LYS A 413 10.54 10.90 32.28
CA LYS A 413 9.27 11.60 32.50
C LYS A 413 9.16 12.78 31.54
N VAL A 414 8.01 12.87 30.89
CA VAL A 414 7.63 14.04 30.07
C VAL A 414 6.43 14.71 30.74
N LYS A 415 6.54 16.03 30.91
CA LYS A 415 5.45 16.90 31.37
C LYS A 415 5.29 18.03 30.38
N VAL A 416 4.07 18.34 30.00
CA VAL A 416 3.73 19.51 29.19
C VAL A 416 2.84 20.42 30.04
N LEU A 417 3.20 21.67 30.09
CA LEU A 417 2.47 22.72 30.83
C LEU A 417 1.95 23.75 29.85
N GLY A 418 0.69 24.11 29.99
CA GLY A 418 0.11 25.33 29.43
C GLY A 418 -0.01 26.44 30.48
N SER A 419 -0.51 27.57 30.06
CA SER A 419 -0.82 28.70 30.96
C SER A 419 -2.30 29.05 30.82
N ASP A 420 -2.98 29.24 31.95
CA ASP A 420 -4.34 29.76 31.92
C ASP A 420 -4.37 31.28 31.57
N LYS A 421 -5.56 31.84 31.42
CA LYS A 421 -5.77 33.25 31.07
C LYS A 421 -5.16 34.22 32.09
N SER A 422 -4.81 33.76 33.29
CA SER A 422 -4.11 34.53 34.31
C SER A 422 -2.59 34.34 34.28
N GLY A 423 -2.08 33.51 33.36
CA GLY A 423 -0.66 33.17 33.26
C GLY A 423 -0.22 32.08 34.24
N MET A 424 -1.16 31.46 34.97
CA MET A 424 -0.82 30.37 35.91
C MET A 424 -0.60 29.06 35.17
N PRO A 425 0.53 28.35 35.43
CA PRO A 425 0.82 27.10 34.71
C PRO A 425 -0.08 25.98 35.20
N PHE A 426 -0.61 25.20 34.26
CA PHE A 426 -1.30 23.93 34.55
C PHE A 426 -0.73 22.79 33.72
N THR A 427 -0.97 21.57 34.16
CA THR A 427 -0.44 20.37 33.44
C THR A 427 -1.41 19.93 32.38
N ILE A 428 -0.93 19.93 31.11
CA ILE A 428 -1.62 19.40 29.92
C ILE A 428 -1.39 17.91 29.81
N TYR A 429 -0.14 17.47 30.02
CA TYR A 429 0.27 16.08 29.80
C TYR A 429 1.30 15.67 30.85
N SER A 430 1.23 14.44 31.36
CA SER A 430 2.26 13.89 32.25
C SER A 430 2.32 12.37 32.16
N ARG A 431 3.47 11.81 31.70
CA ARG A 431 3.69 10.38 31.64
C ARG A 431 5.15 10.01 31.88
N SER A 432 5.37 8.86 32.53
CA SER A 432 6.68 8.26 32.73
C SER A 432 6.86 7.07 31.81
N PHE A 433 7.97 7.02 31.07
CA PHE A 433 8.27 6.03 30.05
C PHE A 433 9.37 5.09 30.48
N ASP A 434 9.14 3.79 30.34
CA ASP A 434 10.10 2.75 30.57
C ASP A 434 10.91 2.47 29.29
N PRO A 435 12.27 2.51 29.33
CA PRO A 435 13.11 2.22 28.16
C PRO A 435 12.94 0.79 27.62
N GLY A 436 12.47 -0.15 28.45
CA GLY A 436 12.13 -1.50 28.02
C GLY A 436 10.96 -1.53 27.01
N GLU A 437 10.02 -0.63 27.16
CA GLU A 437 8.81 -0.54 26.37
C GLU A 437 8.90 0.55 25.28
N THR A 438 9.32 1.76 25.66
CA THR A 438 9.36 2.93 24.78
C THR A 438 10.76 3.11 24.19
N LYS A 439 10.85 3.15 22.89
CA LYS A 439 12.09 3.33 22.12
C LYS A 439 12.25 4.73 21.54
N GLU A 440 11.13 5.44 21.34
CA GLU A 440 11.13 6.78 20.76
C GLU A 440 9.99 7.63 21.32
N ILE A 441 10.30 8.85 21.73
CA ILE A 441 9.34 9.89 22.10
C ILE A 441 9.51 11.04 21.13
N ARG A 442 8.40 11.57 20.63
CA ARG A 442 8.35 12.72 19.72
C ARG A 442 7.51 13.82 20.35
N LEU A 443 8.08 14.99 20.50
CA LEU A 443 7.42 16.19 20.99
C LEU A 443 7.16 17.11 19.80
N PHE A 444 5.94 17.63 19.68
CA PHE A 444 5.52 18.53 18.61
C PHE A 444 4.94 19.79 19.23
N GLY A 445 5.57 20.95 18.99
CA GLY A 445 5.07 22.26 19.45
C GLY A 445 3.87 22.72 18.62
N PHE A 446 3.94 22.63 17.32
CA PHE A 446 3.04 23.12 16.28
C PHE A 446 3.12 24.63 16.05
N LYS A 447 2.36 25.44 16.78
CA LYS A 447 2.46 26.89 16.72
C LYS A 447 2.71 27.44 18.12
N GLY A 448 3.00 28.73 18.20
CA GLY A 448 3.30 29.36 19.46
C GLY A 448 4.81 29.58 19.63
N ASN A 449 5.19 30.10 20.75
CA ASN A 449 6.59 30.29 21.12
C ASN A 449 6.93 29.30 22.22
N ASP A 450 7.16 28.04 21.84
CA ASP A 450 7.29 26.95 22.77
C ASP A 450 8.62 26.88 23.49
N VAL A 451 8.61 26.29 24.66
CA VAL A 451 9.81 26.11 25.49
C VAL A 451 10.05 24.61 25.71
N PHE A 452 11.14 24.12 25.16
CA PHE A 452 11.57 22.73 25.33
C PHE A 452 12.75 22.66 26.31
N LYS A 453 12.52 22.07 27.49
CA LYS A 453 13.55 21.85 28.52
C LYS A 453 13.82 20.34 28.63
N VAL A 454 14.99 19.92 28.18
CA VAL A 454 15.42 18.50 28.26
C VAL A 454 16.58 18.44 29.23
N HIS A 455 16.29 18.09 30.47
CA HIS A 455 17.30 17.97 31.51
C HIS A 455 18.14 16.71 31.37
N LYS A 456 17.48 15.57 31.16
CA LYS A 456 18.08 14.27 30.90
C LYS A 456 17.01 13.32 30.39
N SER A 457 17.35 12.38 29.51
CA SER A 457 16.49 11.26 29.12
C SER A 457 17.14 9.95 29.52
N ALA A 458 16.37 8.89 29.79
CA ALA A 458 16.92 7.57 29.96
C ALA A 458 17.65 7.14 28.66
N ASN A 459 18.86 6.62 28.80
CA ASN A 459 19.85 6.47 27.72
C ASN A 459 19.35 5.69 26.48
N ASP A 460 18.29 4.86 26.63
CA ASP A 460 17.78 4.01 25.56
C ASP A 460 16.57 4.58 24.83
N ILE A 461 16.02 5.70 25.23
CA ILE A 461 14.89 6.34 24.54
C ILE A 461 15.41 7.44 23.61
N LYS A 462 15.09 7.33 22.33
CA LYS A 462 15.35 8.37 21.33
C LYS A 462 14.33 9.49 21.50
N LEU A 463 14.81 10.73 21.65
CA LEU A 463 13.98 11.90 21.74
C LEU A 463 14.03 12.71 20.44
N ARG A 464 12.86 13.03 19.87
CA ARG A 464 12.73 14.00 18.78
C ARG A 464 11.93 15.18 19.29
N VAL A 465 12.47 16.36 19.07
CA VAL A 465 11.85 17.64 19.39
C VAL A 465 11.59 18.33 18.06
N VAL A 466 10.33 18.65 17.81
CA VAL A 466 9.84 19.35 16.63
C VAL A 466 9.26 20.67 17.13
N GLY A 467 9.95 21.80 16.88
CA GLY A 467 9.50 23.13 17.30
C GLY A 467 8.15 23.43 16.66
N GLY A 468 8.14 23.87 15.47
CA GLY A 468 6.91 24.17 14.76
C GLY A 468 6.98 25.51 14.04
N GLU A 469 5.87 26.26 14.08
CA GLU A 469 5.77 27.63 13.62
C GLU A 469 5.84 28.53 14.86
N GLY A 470 6.77 29.48 14.91
CA GLY A 470 6.97 30.41 16.04
C GLY A 470 8.43 30.53 16.45
N THR A 471 8.68 31.37 17.44
CA THR A 471 10.03 31.57 18.01
C THR A 471 10.22 30.66 19.22
N ASP A 472 10.79 29.47 18.98
CA ASP A 472 10.93 28.46 20.00
C ASP A 472 12.20 28.58 20.81
N SER A 473 12.17 28.06 22.03
CA SER A 473 13.30 28.04 22.95
C SER A 473 13.67 26.61 23.34
N PHE A 474 14.91 26.22 23.05
CA PHE A 474 15.42 24.88 23.29
C PHE A 474 16.55 24.90 24.33
N PHE A 475 16.32 24.28 25.49
CA PHE A 475 17.29 24.12 26.56
C PHE A 475 17.64 22.65 26.73
N PHE A 476 18.79 22.24 26.18
CA PHE A 476 19.20 20.86 26.21
C PHE A 476 20.38 20.64 27.13
N ASN A 477 20.16 19.87 28.18
CA ASN A 477 21.21 19.32 29.03
C ASN A 477 21.11 17.78 29.00
N ALA A 478 21.25 17.21 27.78
CA ALA A 478 20.92 15.82 27.48
C ALA A 478 22.04 15.12 26.72
N ASP A 479 22.00 13.79 26.78
CA ASP A 479 22.90 12.92 26.07
C ASP A 479 22.66 12.91 24.54
N LYS A 480 23.54 12.24 23.79
CA LYS A 480 23.69 12.22 22.32
C LYS A 480 22.48 11.76 21.50
N ARG A 481 21.30 11.44 22.07
CA ARG A 481 20.15 10.86 21.38
C ARG A 481 18.97 11.82 21.15
N VAL A 482 19.19 13.12 21.33
CA VAL A 482 18.19 14.15 21.02
C VAL A 482 18.35 14.60 19.58
N TYR A 483 17.23 14.65 18.85
CA TYR A 483 17.14 15.16 17.49
C TYR A 483 16.24 16.38 17.49
N LEU A 484 16.74 17.50 16.98
CA LEU A 484 15.99 18.75 16.84
C LEU A 484 15.54 18.92 15.39
N TYR A 485 14.27 19.23 15.20
CA TYR A 485 13.63 19.57 13.94
C TYR A 485 12.91 20.89 14.12
N ASP A 486 13.28 21.90 13.33
CA ASP A 486 12.71 23.22 13.47
C ASP A 486 12.77 24.01 12.15
N GLY A 487 12.01 25.09 12.02
CA GLY A 487 12.06 26.01 10.91
C GLY A 487 13.29 26.92 11.02
N THR A 488 14.16 26.95 10.02
CA THR A 488 15.30 27.90 10.00
C THR A 488 14.92 29.28 9.49
N ALA A 489 13.65 29.52 9.14
CA ALA A 489 13.14 30.82 8.73
C ALA A 489 12.82 31.75 9.90
N GLU A 490 12.66 31.20 11.11
CA GLU A 490 12.32 31.89 12.34
C GLU A 490 13.49 31.85 13.33
N ALA A 491 13.60 32.85 14.14
CA ALA A 491 14.69 32.95 15.12
C ALA A 491 14.35 32.10 16.35
N SER A 492 15.04 30.95 16.51
CA SER A 492 14.89 30.08 17.66
C SER A 492 16.12 30.13 18.58
N TYR A 493 15.91 29.96 19.84
CA TYR A 493 16.98 30.04 20.85
C TYR A 493 17.41 28.63 21.27
N LEU A 494 18.68 28.28 21.02
CA LEU A 494 19.27 27.01 21.43
C LEU A 494 20.37 27.22 22.45
N THR A 495 20.25 26.58 23.63
CA THR A 495 21.28 26.61 24.67
C THR A 495 21.57 25.21 25.22
N GLY A 496 22.78 25.00 25.73
CA GLY A 496 23.21 23.73 26.33
C GLY A 496 23.92 22.78 25.36
N THR A 497 23.68 21.50 25.52
CA THR A 497 24.33 20.44 24.69
C THR A 497 23.76 20.43 23.27
N ASN A 498 24.63 20.26 22.27
CA ASN A 498 24.21 20.25 20.88
C ASN A 498 23.45 18.96 20.53
N PRO A 499 22.16 19.05 20.14
CA PRO A 499 21.40 17.94 19.60
C PRO A 499 21.90 17.59 18.18
N LYS A 500 21.44 16.44 17.66
CA LYS A 500 21.50 16.20 16.21
C LYS A 500 20.50 17.12 15.51
N ASN A 501 20.98 18.31 15.11
CA ASN A 501 20.14 19.29 14.45
C ASN A 501 19.76 18.81 13.03
N ARG A 502 18.45 18.79 12.74
CA ARG A 502 17.81 18.44 11.48
C ARG A 502 16.86 19.55 11.01
N SER A 503 17.03 20.75 11.53
CA SER A 503 16.23 21.92 11.14
C SER A 503 16.35 22.22 9.66
N SER A 504 15.28 22.67 9.03
CA SER A 504 15.18 22.90 7.60
C SER A 504 14.42 24.18 7.28
N ARG A 505 14.78 24.86 6.20
CA ARG A 505 14.04 26.05 5.73
C ARG A 505 12.58 25.74 5.36
N TYR A 506 12.28 24.50 4.99
CA TYR A 506 10.94 24.06 4.61
C TYR A 506 10.57 22.76 5.36
N PRO A 507 10.36 22.83 6.68
CA PRO A 507 9.99 21.67 7.46
C PRO A 507 8.55 21.24 7.12
N HIS A 508 8.37 20.07 6.55
CA HIS A 508 7.04 19.55 6.17
C HIS A 508 6.26 18.92 7.33
N PHE A 509 6.92 18.70 8.45
CA PHE A 509 6.35 18.12 9.67
C PHE A 509 5.81 19.15 10.66
N THR A 510 5.97 20.47 10.41
CA THR A 510 5.46 21.54 11.28
C THR A 510 3.98 21.80 11.10
N ARG A 511 3.37 21.32 9.99
CA ARG A 511 1.94 21.43 9.75
C ARG A 511 1.29 20.10 10.08
N TYR A 512 0.58 20.06 11.20
CA TYR A 512 -0.17 18.87 11.56
C TYR A 512 -1.39 18.70 10.67
N ARG A 513 -1.43 17.54 9.99
CA ARG A 513 -2.67 16.93 9.52
C ARG A 513 -2.72 15.54 10.09
N PRO A 514 -3.88 15.03 10.55
CA PRO A 514 -3.99 13.64 11.03
C PRO A 514 -3.40 12.61 10.05
N ASP A 515 -3.40 12.94 8.76
CA ASP A 515 -2.85 12.12 7.68
C ASP A 515 -1.33 12.30 7.49
N ASP A 516 -0.74 13.41 7.94
CA ASP A 516 0.67 13.76 7.72
C ASP A 516 1.62 13.09 8.74
N ILE A 517 1.14 12.80 9.94
CA ILE A 517 1.87 12.04 10.96
C ILE A 517 1.49 10.57 10.87
N ASP A 518 1.62 10.02 9.68
CA ASP A 518 1.22 8.65 9.42
C ASP A 518 2.21 7.63 10.01
N TYR A 519 1.67 6.71 10.84
CA TYR A 519 2.38 5.52 11.23
C TYR A 519 2.29 4.49 10.13
N GLN A 520 3.39 4.27 9.43
CA GLN A 520 3.46 3.28 8.38
C GLN A 520 4.09 1.98 8.88
N TYR A 521 3.48 0.86 8.51
CA TYR A 521 3.99 -0.46 8.84
C TYR A 521 5.09 -0.86 7.86
N ASN A 522 6.17 -1.39 8.39
CA ASN A 522 7.17 -2.05 7.56
C ASN A 522 6.52 -3.27 6.89
N GLN A 523 6.79 -3.45 5.61
CA GLN A 523 6.17 -4.50 4.80
C GLN A 523 7.24 -5.30 4.06
N ALA A 524 7.00 -6.59 3.90
CA ALA A 524 7.82 -7.46 3.08
C ALA A 524 6.92 -8.32 2.19
N PHE A 525 7.21 -8.33 0.89
CA PHE A 525 6.42 -9.05 -0.11
C PHE A 525 7.29 -10.08 -0.82
N PRO A 526 6.84 -11.33 -0.94
CA PRO A 526 7.50 -12.26 -1.81
C PRO A 526 7.29 -11.86 -3.27
N LEU A 527 8.27 -12.13 -4.09
CA LEU A 527 8.25 -11.98 -5.52
C LEU A 527 8.38 -13.35 -6.16
N ILE A 528 7.63 -13.57 -7.25
CA ILE A 528 7.73 -14.74 -8.09
C ILE A 528 8.05 -14.24 -9.48
N ASN A 529 9.08 -14.77 -10.09
CA ASN A 529 9.50 -14.46 -11.44
C ASN A 529 9.36 -15.74 -12.29
N ILE A 530 8.62 -15.66 -13.38
CA ILE A 530 8.44 -16.76 -14.34
C ILE A 530 8.53 -16.16 -15.73
N GLY A 531 9.27 -16.82 -16.61
CA GLY A 531 9.38 -16.44 -18.00
C GLY A 531 9.79 -17.62 -18.86
N PHE A 532 9.67 -17.43 -20.15
CA PHE A 532 10.16 -18.37 -21.15
C PHE A 532 10.68 -17.58 -22.35
N ASN A 533 11.83 -17.96 -22.84
CA ASN A 533 12.30 -17.56 -24.15
C ASN A 533 12.97 -18.74 -24.85
N THR A 534 13.07 -18.65 -26.17
CA THR A 534 13.61 -19.74 -27.02
C THR A 534 15.06 -20.08 -26.67
N GLU A 535 15.82 -19.15 -26.12
CA GLU A 535 17.25 -19.35 -25.84
C GLU A 535 17.49 -19.98 -24.47
N ASP A 536 16.84 -19.48 -23.45
CA ASP A 536 17.09 -19.86 -22.05
C ASP A 536 16.10 -20.89 -21.52
N GLY A 537 15.05 -21.19 -22.32
CA GLY A 537 13.96 -22.07 -21.94
C GLY A 537 13.10 -21.45 -20.83
N LEU A 538 12.60 -22.32 -19.97
CA LEU A 538 11.86 -21.90 -18.78
C LEU A 538 12.80 -21.20 -17.79
N LEU A 539 12.36 -20.06 -17.31
CA LEU A 539 12.99 -19.27 -16.27
C LEU A 539 12.06 -19.22 -15.06
N ALA A 540 12.56 -19.57 -13.89
CA ALA A 540 11.79 -19.47 -12.65
C ALA A 540 12.65 -18.95 -11.51
N GLY A 541 12.04 -18.18 -10.62
CA GLY A 541 12.76 -17.62 -9.48
C GLY A 541 11.85 -17.03 -8.42
N VAL A 542 12.43 -16.78 -7.28
CA VAL A 542 11.76 -16.19 -6.13
C VAL A 542 12.55 -14.99 -5.62
N GLY A 543 11.89 -14.16 -4.87
CA GLY A 543 12.53 -12.99 -4.27
C GLY A 543 11.67 -12.38 -3.18
N PHE A 544 12.09 -11.24 -2.70
CA PHE A 544 11.28 -10.41 -1.82
C PHE A 544 11.52 -8.92 -2.10
N ARG A 545 10.52 -8.11 -1.78
CA ARG A 545 10.61 -6.66 -1.72
C ARG A 545 10.23 -6.22 -0.31
N GLN A 546 11.07 -5.44 0.33
CA GLN A 546 10.85 -4.93 1.67
C GLN A 546 10.83 -3.41 1.66
N HIS A 547 9.82 -2.83 2.29
CA HIS A 547 9.76 -1.40 2.60
C HIS A 547 9.89 -1.20 4.11
N THR A 548 10.74 -0.28 4.50
CA THR A 548 10.82 0.20 5.88
C THR A 548 10.45 1.68 5.93
N HIS A 549 9.86 2.09 7.05
CA HIS A 549 9.43 3.47 7.26
C HIS A 549 10.10 4.04 8.51
N SER A 550 10.40 5.32 8.48
CA SER A 550 11.04 6.06 9.57
C SER A 550 10.50 7.49 9.61
N PHE A 551 10.77 8.20 10.71
CA PHE A 551 10.41 9.59 10.84
C PHE A 551 11.08 10.43 9.76
N ASP A 552 10.31 11.33 9.13
CA ASP A 552 10.78 12.29 8.15
C ASP A 552 11.43 11.70 6.88
N LYS A 553 11.05 10.48 6.49
CA LYS A 553 11.55 9.84 5.27
C LYS A 553 10.40 9.40 4.38
N GLN A 554 10.25 10.07 3.24
CA GLN A 554 9.18 9.84 2.28
C GLN A 554 9.74 9.40 0.93
N PRO A 555 9.11 8.46 0.21
CA PRO A 555 7.90 7.71 0.59
C PRO A 555 8.18 6.52 1.53
N PHE A 556 9.45 6.20 1.79
CA PHE A 556 9.94 5.13 2.69
C PHE A 556 11.34 5.49 3.21
N ALA A 557 11.79 4.84 4.28
CA ALA A 557 13.17 4.96 4.75
C ALA A 557 14.13 4.09 3.95
N SER A 558 13.69 2.87 3.59
CA SER A 558 14.40 2.04 2.63
C SER A 558 13.46 1.13 1.85
N GLU A 559 13.80 0.89 0.60
CA GLU A 559 13.27 -0.19 -0.21
C GLU A 559 14.41 -1.16 -0.53
N ASN A 560 14.23 -2.44 -0.23
CA ASN A 560 15.16 -3.51 -0.57
C ASN A 560 14.44 -4.54 -1.43
N ARG A 561 15.02 -4.90 -2.56
CA ARG A 561 14.54 -5.92 -3.47
C ARG A 561 15.63 -6.94 -3.72
N LEU A 562 15.37 -8.19 -3.40
CA LEU A 562 16.21 -9.32 -3.78
C LEU A 562 15.41 -10.21 -4.73
N THR A 563 15.99 -10.59 -5.85
CA THR A 563 15.39 -11.51 -6.81
C THR A 563 16.40 -12.57 -7.22
N THR A 564 15.91 -13.80 -7.35
CA THR A 564 16.65 -14.90 -7.94
C THR A 564 15.98 -15.34 -9.23
N LEU A 565 16.73 -15.89 -10.16
CA LEU A 565 16.22 -16.47 -11.39
C LEU A 565 17.11 -17.65 -11.76
N TYR A 566 16.48 -18.76 -12.14
CA TYR A 566 17.15 -19.96 -12.67
C TYR A 566 16.65 -20.28 -14.08
N SER A 567 17.57 -20.44 -15.00
CA SER A 567 17.31 -20.91 -16.37
C SER A 567 17.51 -22.42 -16.42
N PHE A 568 16.47 -23.17 -16.71
CA PHE A 568 16.53 -24.62 -16.75
C PHE A 568 17.32 -25.14 -17.96
N LEU A 569 17.14 -24.51 -19.13
CA LEU A 569 17.90 -24.88 -20.33
C LEU A 569 19.34 -24.38 -20.25
N GLY A 570 19.54 -23.15 -19.80
CA GLY A 570 20.85 -22.53 -19.66
C GLY A 570 21.67 -23.10 -18.50
N LYS A 571 21.05 -23.80 -17.55
CA LYS A 571 21.65 -24.25 -16.28
C LYS A 571 22.42 -23.11 -15.60
N ALA A 572 21.74 -21.97 -15.47
CA ALA A 572 22.34 -20.71 -15.01
C ALA A 572 21.46 -20.05 -13.96
N TYR A 573 22.08 -19.47 -12.98
CA TYR A 573 21.35 -18.68 -11.99
C TYR A 573 21.80 -17.22 -11.98
N GLN A 574 20.85 -16.37 -11.65
CA GLN A 574 21.04 -14.96 -11.47
C GLN A 574 20.49 -14.54 -10.12
N ILE A 575 21.25 -13.74 -9.39
CA ILE A 575 20.84 -13.12 -8.14
C ILE A 575 21.00 -11.61 -8.32
N ARG A 576 19.94 -10.85 -8.09
CA ARG A 576 19.93 -9.40 -8.13
C ARG A 576 19.45 -8.81 -6.82
N TYR A 577 20.20 -7.86 -6.32
CA TYR A 577 19.80 -6.99 -5.21
C TYR A 577 19.70 -5.55 -5.71
N ALA A 578 18.67 -4.85 -5.26
CA ALA A 578 18.52 -3.41 -5.43
C ALA A 578 18.00 -2.80 -4.12
N GLY A 579 18.70 -1.80 -3.62
CA GLY A 579 18.37 -1.06 -2.41
C GLY A 579 18.29 0.43 -2.69
N VAL A 580 17.28 1.08 -2.14
CA VAL A 580 17.15 2.54 -2.09
C VAL A 580 17.00 2.93 -0.63
N PHE A 581 17.84 3.84 -0.15
CA PHE A 581 17.84 4.37 1.20
C PHE A 581 17.65 5.88 1.13
N THR A 582 16.49 6.34 1.52
CA THR A 582 16.08 7.73 1.36
C THR A 582 16.81 8.65 2.33
N ASP A 583 17.23 9.83 1.87
CA ASP A 583 17.80 10.92 2.65
C ASP A 583 18.94 10.46 3.59
N VAL A 584 19.92 9.73 3.06
CA VAL A 584 21.06 9.24 3.87
C VAL A 584 21.95 10.40 4.30
N ILE A 585 22.20 11.36 3.39
CA ILE A 585 22.95 12.58 3.65
C ILE A 585 22.14 13.77 3.11
N GLY A 586 21.48 14.50 3.98
CA GLY A 586 20.58 15.58 3.57
C GLY A 586 19.47 15.04 2.66
N LYS A 587 19.34 15.56 1.45
CA LYS A 587 18.39 15.09 0.41
C LYS A 587 18.98 14.07 -0.57
N LEU A 588 20.12 13.49 -0.23
CA LEU A 588 20.74 12.47 -1.06
C LEU A 588 20.29 11.09 -0.66
N ASP A 589 19.74 10.36 -1.60
CA ASP A 589 19.43 8.94 -1.46
C ASP A 589 20.68 8.10 -1.74
N LEU A 590 20.86 6.99 -1.01
CA LEU A 590 21.83 5.97 -1.37
C LEU A 590 21.13 4.89 -2.20
N ILE A 591 21.62 4.66 -3.40
CA ILE A 591 21.23 3.53 -4.24
C ILE A 591 22.33 2.48 -4.14
N ALA A 592 21.96 1.22 -3.88
CA ALA A 592 22.88 0.10 -3.89
C ALA A 592 22.34 -1.00 -4.81
N ALA A 593 23.19 -1.55 -5.67
CA ALA A 593 22.84 -2.64 -6.56
C ALA A 593 23.93 -3.72 -6.54
N ALA A 594 23.53 -4.98 -6.64
CA ALA A 594 24.44 -6.09 -6.85
C ALA A 594 23.81 -7.11 -7.79
N GLU A 595 24.60 -7.63 -8.72
CA GLU A 595 24.19 -8.67 -9.64
C GLU A 595 25.27 -9.74 -9.74
N LEU A 596 24.87 -10.98 -9.50
CA LEU A 596 25.65 -12.19 -9.70
C LEU A 596 25.00 -13.03 -10.80
N GLN A 597 25.73 -13.35 -11.85
CA GLN A 597 25.33 -14.35 -12.84
C GLN A 597 26.35 -15.48 -12.92
N ALA A 598 25.85 -16.72 -12.83
CA ALA A 598 26.72 -17.88 -12.84
C ALA A 598 26.05 -19.10 -13.49
N PRO A 599 26.36 -19.44 -14.75
CA PRO A 599 27.04 -18.58 -15.71
C PRO A 599 26.13 -17.48 -16.24
N ALA A 600 26.70 -16.48 -16.89
CA ALA A 600 25.95 -15.46 -17.60
C ALA A 600 25.16 -16.06 -18.76
N LEU A 601 23.92 -15.59 -18.95
CA LEU A 601 23.05 -15.95 -20.07
C LEU A 601 23.36 -15.06 -21.27
N ALA A 602 24.48 -15.29 -21.94
CA ALA A 602 24.96 -14.53 -23.07
C ALA A 602 25.46 -15.45 -24.19
N ASN A 603 25.33 -15.02 -25.42
CA ASN A 603 25.98 -15.63 -26.57
C ASN A 603 27.14 -14.77 -27.03
N PHE A 604 28.01 -15.32 -27.87
CA PHE A 604 29.05 -14.58 -28.52
C PHE A 604 29.23 -15.14 -29.95
N PHE A 605 29.19 -14.26 -30.96
CA PHE A 605 29.31 -14.61 -32.38
C PHE A 605 30.52 -13.97 -33.01
N GLY A 606 31.39 -13.31 -32.24
CA GLY A 606 32.47 -12.49 -32.67
C GLY A 606 32.21 -11.00 -32.47
N LEU A 607 33.20 -10.16 -32.65
CA LEU A 607 33.09 -8.70 -32.67
C LEU A 607 32.87 -8.23 -34.10
N GLY A 608 31.94 -7.31 -34.28
CA GLY A 608 31.62 -6.67 -35.57
C GLY A 608 30.17 -6.85 -35.97
N ASN A 609 29.76 -6.09 -36.97
CA ASN A 609 28.41 -6.05 -37.50
C ASN A 609 28.13 -7.18 -38.50
N GLU A 610 29.18 -7.62 -39.28
CA GLU A 610 29.04 -8.63 -40.32
C GLU A 610 29.36 -10.06 -39.84
N THR A 611 29.32 -10.28 -38.50
CA THR A 611 29.54 -11.61 -37.95
C THR A 611 28.53 -12.61 -38.45
N LYS A 612 28.98 -13.77 -38.92
CA LYS A 612 28.12 -14.82 -39.49
C LYS A 612 27.80 -15.89 -38.48
N ARG A 613 26.55 -16.31 -38.48
CA ARG A 613 26.09 -17.53 -37.77
C ARG A 613 26.00 -18.66 -38.78
N SER A 614 26.64 -19.78 -38.50
CA SER A 614 26.49 -20.98 -39.33
C SER A 614 25.11 -21.63 -39.01
N PRO A 615 24.24 -21.83 -40.02
CA PRO A 615 22.93 -22.48 -39.81
C PRO A 615 23.04 -23.90 -39.28
N ASN A 616 24.12 -24.60 -39.60
CA ASN A 616 24.37 -26.00 -39.23
C ASN A 616 25.07 -26.15 -37.89
N THR A 617 25.39 -25.03 -37.19
CA THR A 617 26.05 -25.07 -35.91
C THR A 617 25.02 -24.87 -34.78
N ASP A 618 25.01 -25.81 -33.85
CA ASP A 618 24.13 -25.73 -32.70
C ASP A 618 24.36 -24.42 -31.88
N MET A 619 23.29 -23.81 -31.44
CA MET A 619 23.35 -22.63 -30.58
C MET A 619 24.15 -22.84 -29.29
N TYR A 620 24.27 -24.08 -28.85
CA TYR A 620 25.11 -24.43 -27.72
C TYR A 620 26.57 -24.00 -27.92
N PHE A 621 27.07 -24.03 -29.18
CA PHE A 621 28.41 -23.60 -29.52
C PHE A 621 28.64 -22.11 -29.28
N TYR A 622 27.65 -21.27 -29.60
CA TYR A 622 27.76 -19.82 -29.45
C TYR A 622 27.55 -19.30 -28.04
N ARG A 623 27.11 -20.14 -27.08
CA ARG A 623 26.94 -19.72 -25.71
C ARG A 623 28.26 -19.49 -24.99
N ALA A 624 28.47 -18.26 -24.54
CA ALA A 624 29.63 -17.87 -23.76
C ALA A 624 29.36 -18.14 -22.28
N ARG A 625 30.11 -19.05 -21.66
CA ARG A 625 29.94 -19.40 -20.24
C ARG A 625 31.02 -18.73 -19.40
N TYR A 626 30.70 -17.61 -18.85
CA TYR A 626 31.49 -16.89 -17.86
C TYR A 626 30.61 -16.53 -16.66
N LYS A 627 31.23 -16.11 -15.58
CA LYS A 627 30.55 -15.69 -14.36
C LYS A 627 30.97 -14.26 -14.07
N TYR A 628 30.07 -13.48 -13.45
CA TYR A 628 30.42 -12.15 -12.99
C TYR A 628 29.66 -11.75 -11.75
N LEU A 629 30.29 -10.89 -10.96
CA LEU A 629 29.69 -10.12 -9.89
C LEU A 629 29.87 -8.63 -10.22
N GLN A 630 28.78 -7.90 -10.28
CA GLN A 630 28.77 -6.44 -10.37
C GLN A 630 28.14 -5.86 -9.12
N THR A 631 28.76 -4.82 -8.56
CA THR A 631 28.18 -4.06 -7.45
C THR A 631 28.34 -2.58 -7.71
N ASP A 632 27.26 -1.84 -7.49
CA ASP A 632 27.20 -0.39 -7.65
C ASP A 632 26.65 0.23 -6.36
N ALA A 633 27.21 1.34 -5.93
CA ALA A 633 26.67 2.17 -4.86
C ALA A 633 26.75 3.64 -5.31
N ALA A 634 25.63 4.36 -5.25
CA ALA A 634 25.60 5.74 -5.74
C ALA A 634 24.76 6.64 -4.82
N LEU A 635 25.20 7.87 -4.68
CA LEU A 635 24.37 8.93 -4.11
C LEU A 635 23.52 9.54 -5.23
N LYS A 636 22.20 9.51 -5.04
CA LYS A 636 21.21 10.05 -5.97
C LYS A 636 20.64 11.35 -5.41
N TYR A 637 20.50 12.32 -6.28
CA TYR A 637 19.81 13.58 -6.02
C TYR A 637 18.68 13.79 -7.03
N ASP A 638 17.46 14.02 -6.53
CA ASP A 638 16.32 14.38 -7.37
C ASP A 638 16.34 15.90 -7.60
N VAL A 639 16.82 16.32 -8.77
CA VAL A 639 16.89 17.73 -9.17
C VAL A 639 15.47 18.29 -9.33
N THR A 640 14.59 17.50 -9.93
CA THR A 640 13.15 17.76 -10.04
C THR A 640 12.37 16.47 -9.71
N LYS A 641 11.04 16.53 -9.73
CA LYS A 641 10.17 15.33 -9.58
C LYS A 641 10.40 14.29 -10.69
N THR A 642 10.98 14.69 -11.81
CA THR A 642 11.16 13.83 -13.00
C THR A 642 12.63 13.64 -13.40
N PHE A 643 13.53 14.48 -12.95
CA PHE A 643 14.95 14.42 -13.31
C PHE A 643 15.81 14.13 -12.07
N SER A 644 16.67 13.13 -12.19
CA SER A 644 17.60 12.73 -11.14
C SER A 644 19.02 12.51 -11.67
N VAL A 645 19.98 12.72 -10.79
CA VAL A 645 21.41 12.49 -11.01
C VAL A 645 21.90 11.53 -9.93
N SER A 646 22.67 10.51 -10.31
CA SER A 646 23.34 9.63 -9.36
C SER A 646 24.79 9.40 -9.73
N LEU A 647 25.66 9.42 -8.71
CA LEU A 647 27.11 9.23 -8.88
C LEU A 647 27.62 8.35 -7.75
N GLY A 648 28.51 7.41 -8.10
CA GLY A 648 29.14 6.55 -7.10
C GLY A 648 30.09 5.50 -7.66
N PRO A 649 30.70 4.71 -6.77
CA PRO A 649 31.60 3.64 -7.14
C PRO A 649 30.87 2.47 -7.82
N SER A 650 31.58 1.84 -8.73
CA SER A 650 31.20 0.61 -9.44
C SER A 650 32.33 -0.39 -9.34
N PHE A 651 32.01 -1.64 -9.08
CA PHE A 651 32.94 -2.76 -9.02
C PHE A 651 32.43 -3.88 -9.91
N TYR A 652 33.35 -4.49 -10.68
CA TYR A 652 33.02 -5.61 -11.55
C TYR A 652 34.10 -6.68 -11.44
N HIS A 653 33.68 -7.92 -11.17
CA HIS A 653 34.56 -9.08 -11.10
C HIS A 653 34.08 -10.16 -12.07
N TYR A 654 34.97 -10.58 -12.95
CA TYR A 654 34.74 -11.57 -13.99
C TYR A 654 35.65 -12.79 -13.75
N TRP A 655 35.06 -13.97 -13.93
CA TRP A 655 35.83 -15.23 -13.95
C TRP A 655 35.22 -16.21 -14.94
N ASN A 656 36.08 -17.05 -15.53
CA ASN A 656 35.74 -17.96 -16.59
C ASN A 656 36.59 -19.23 -16.46
N ASN A 657 36.07 -20.39 -16.92
CA ASN A 657 36.77 -21.67 -16.92
C ASN A 657 36.83 -22.25 -18.33
N HIS A 658 37.97 -22.78 -18.72
CA HIS A 658 38.16 -23.45 -20.01
C HIS A 658 37.25 -24.70 -20.12
N SER A 659 37.13 -25.50 -19.06
CA SER A 659 36.28 -26.70 -19.03
C SER A 659 34.81 -26.42 -19.36
N ASP A 660 34.25 -25.29 -18.93
CA ASP A 660 32.90 -24.88 -19.21
C ASP A 660 32.67 -24.48 -20.68
N ASN A 661 33.75 -24.15 -21.38
CA ASN A 661 33.72 -23.60 -22.74
C ASN A 661 34.44 -24.48 -23.81
N SER A 662 35.01 -25.61 -23.43
CA SER A 662 35.83 -26.44 -24.34
C SER A 662 35.13 -26.84 -25.66
N LYS A 663 33.79 -27.02 -25.64
CA LYS A 663 32.95 -27.33 -26.80
C LYS A 663 32.20 -26.09 -27.33
N ARG A 664 32.61 -24.89 -27.01
CA ARG A 664 31.91 -23.65 -27.29
C ARG A 664 32.84 -22.69 -28.03
N ILE A 665 32.28 -21.58 -28.49
CA ILE A 665 33.03 -20.54 -29.25
C ILE A 665 34.23 -20.00 -28.44
N LEU A 666 34.07 -19.81 -27.11
CA LEU A 666 35.19 -19.37 -26.27
C LEU A 666 36.28 -20.43 -26.09
N GLY A 667 35.99 -21.72 -26.35
CA GLY A 667 37.00 -22.79 -26.42
C GLY A 667 37.82 -22.78 -27.73
N ARG A 668 37.41 -21.96 -28.72
CA ARG A 668 38.08 -21.75 -29.98
C ARG A 668 38.19 -20.24 -30.26
N PRO A 669 38.89 -19.50 -29.39
CA PRO A 669 38.92 -18.03 -29.43
C PRO A 669 39.53 -17.48 -30.73
N GLU A 670 40.41 -18.24 -31.36
CA GLU A 670 41.03 -17.91 -32.66
C GLU A 670 40.01 -17.72 -33.78
N LEU A 671 38.89 -18.41 -33.76
CA LEU A 671 37.81 -18.27 -34.76
C LEU A 671 37.14 -16.88 -34.73
N VAL A 672 37.24 -16.18 -33.63
CA VAL A 672 36.62 -14.87 -33.43
C VAL A 672 37.60 -13.80 -33.05
N GLY A 673 38.89 -14.01 -33.30
CA GLY A 673 39.96 -13.03 -33.10
C GLY A 673 40.20 -12.66 -31.63
N LEU A 674 39.86 -13.55 -30.68
CA LEU A 674 40.11 -13.34 -29.25
C LEU A 674 41.48 -13.92 -28.84
N ASP A 675 42.09 -13.26 -27.88
CA ASP A 675 43.36 -13.70 -27.29
C ASP A 675 43.14 -14.90 -26.33
N SER A 676 43.57 -16.09 -26.78
CA SER A 676 43.46 -17.34 -26.02
C SER A 676 44.15 -17.32 -24.67
N SER A 677 45.20 -16.53 -24.50
CA SER A 677 45.97 -16.44 -23.26
C SER A 677 45.26 -15.64 -22.18
N ASN A 678 44.36 -14.74 -22.59
CA ASN A 678 43.72 -13.75 -21.70
C ASN A 678 42.22 -14.04 -21.42
N ILE A 679 41.57 -14.85 -22.25
CA ILE A 679 40.12 -15.03 -22.21
C ILE A 679 39.64 -15.75 -20.92
N TYR A 680 40.48 -16.62 -20.34
CA TYR A 680 40.19 -17.36 -19.12
C TYR A 680 40.78 -16.74 -17.86
N SER A 681 41.48 -15.63 -17.95
CA SER A 681 42.02 -14.93 -16.78
C SER A 681 40.91 -14.24 -16.00
N THR A 682 40.99 -14.37 -14.69
CA THR A 682 40.11 -13.59 -13.79
C THR A 682 40.44 -12.10 -13.93
N LYS A 683 39.40 -11.30 -14.03
CA LYS A 683 39.52 -9.86 -14.23
C LYS A 683 38.72 -9.12 -13.15
N THR A 684 39.33 -8.09 -12.60
CA THR A 684 38.71 -7.29 -11.54
C THR A 684 38.84 -5.83 -11.86
N TYR A 685 37.77 -5.10 -11.72
CA TYR A 685 37.67 -3.68 -12.04
C TYR A 685 37.01 -2.91 -10.89
N ALA A 686 37.47 -1.68 -10.69
CA ALA A 686 36.78 -0.70 -9.86
C ALA A 686 36.84 0.67 -10.51
N GLY A 687 35.84 1.48 -10.26
CA GLY A 687 35.75 2.80 -10.85
C GLY A 687 34.51 3.58 -10.40
N GLY A 688 34.04 4.45 -11.29
CA GLY A 688 32.88 5.32 -11.02
C GLY A 688 31.81 5.22 -12.09
N ARG A 689 30.59 5.45 -11.67
CA ARG A 689 29.40 5.47 -12.53
C ARG A 689 28.60 6.72 -12.28
N LEU A 690 28.28 7.45 -13.33
CA LEU A 690 27.36 8.59 -13.33
C LEU A 690 26.12 8.21 -14.15
N ASN A 691 24.94 8.37 -13.56
CA ASN A 691 23.69 8.19 -14.27
C ASN A 691 22.85 9.46 -14.19
N LEU A 692 22.31 9.90 -15.34
CA LEU A 692 21.35 10.99 -15.49
C LEU A 692 20.04 10.38 -15.97
N ALA A 693 18.96 10.54 -15.23
CA ALA A 693 17.69 9.89 -15.56
C ALA A 693 16.50 10.87 -15.53
N VAL A 694 15.68 10.79 -16.56
CA VAL A 694 14.37 11.45 -16.63
C VAL A 694 13.28 10.39 -16.63
N ASN A 695 12.31 10.54 -15.74
CA ASN A 695 11.15 9.66 -15.65
C ASN A 695 9.87 10.52 -15.49
N SER A 696 9.09 10.60 -16.57
CA SER A 696 7.83 11.35 -16.61
C SER A 696 6.63 10.47 -17.02
N ILE A 697 6.76 9.15 -16.97
CA ILE A 697 5.69 8.23 -17.34
C ILE A 697 4.52 8.29 -16.35
N ASN A 698 3.31 8.16 -16.88
CA ASN A 698 2.08 8.22 -16.09
C ASN A 698 1.75 6.92 -15.33
N ASN A 699 2.32 5.79 -15.73
CA ASN A 699 2.09 4.48 -15.11
C ASN A 699 3.31 3.58 -15.28
N GLU A 700 3.80 2.98 -14.20
CA GLU A 700 4.98 2.11 -14.26
C GLU A 700 4.72 0.74 -14.89
N THR A 701 3.51 0.20 -14.74
CA THR A 701 3.16 -1.12 -15.27
C THR A 701 2.86 -1.08 -16.75
N PHE A 702 2.06 -0.11 -17.18
CA PHE A 702 1.66 0.06 -18.57
C PHE A 702 1.62 1.55 -18.93
N PRO A 703 2.78 2.13 -19.28
CA PRO A 703 2.84 3.53 -19.66
C PRO A 703 2.05 3.81 -20.94
N THR A 704 1.22 4.86 -20.92
CA THR A 704 0.48 5.33 -22.09
C THR A 704 0.97 6.69 -22.58
N ARG A 705 1.69 7.44 -21.74
CA ARG A 705 2.27 8.73 -22.05
C ARG A 705 3.46 9.04 -21.16
N GLY A 706 4.32 9.95 -21.63
CA GLY A 706 5.53 10.37 -20.92
C GLY A 706 6.79 9.78 -21.53
N MET A 707 7.92 9.97 -20.87
CA MET A 707 9.20 9.46 -21.33
C MET A 707 10.06 8.90 -20.20
N LEU A 708 10.90 7.96 -20.56
CA LEU A 708 12.03 7.48 -19.79
C LEU A 708 13.29 7.79 -20.57
N TRP A 709 14.25 8.47 -19.97
CA TRP A 709 15.55 8.71 -20.56
C TRP A 709 16.63 8.44 -19.52
N SER A 710 17.58 7.59 -19.84
CA SER A 710 18.70 7.23 -18.97
C SER A 710 20.01 7.39 -19.72
N ASN A 711 20.95 8.10 -19.12
CA ASN A 711 22.32 8.26 -19.63
C ASN A 711 23.27 7.71 -18.58
N ASP A 712 24.07 6.74 -18.96
CA ASP A 712 25.00 6.02 -18.12
C ASP A 712 26.44 6.25 -18.58
N LEU A 713 27.26 6.84 -17.75
CA LEU A 713 28.68 7.04 -17.96
C LEU A 713 29.41 6.17 -16.95
N LEU A 714 30.24 5.25 -17.44
CA LEU A 714 30.99 4.29 -16.64
C LEU A 714 32.48 4.39 -16.96
N HIS A 715 33.27 4.54 -15.91
CA HIS A 715 34.73 4.38 -15.99
C HIS A 715 35.22 3.34 -15.02
N LEU A 716 35.93 2.32 -15.50
CA LEU A 716 36.50 1.23 -14.71
C LEU A 716 37.98 1.13 -14.94
N SER A 717 38.76 1.15 -13.88
CA SER A 717 40.20 0.83 -13.89
C SER A 717 40.42 -0.64 -13.59
N GLY A 718 41.34 -1.29 -14.29
CA GLY A 718 41.67 -2.68 -13.98
C GLY A 718 42.49 -2.77 -12.69
N LEU A 719 42.11 -3.70 -11.83
CA LEU A 719 42.78 -3.98 -10.55
C LEU A 719 43.73 -5.19 -10.63
N THR A 720 43.63 -5.97 -11.71
CA THR A 720 44.54 -7.11 -11.97
C THR A 720 45.31 -6.86 -13.26
N HIS A 721 46.47 -7.46 -13.41
CA HIS A 721 47.35 -7.27 -14.57
C HIS A 721 46.65 -7.53 -15.91
N ASN A 722 45.68 -8.45 -15.94
CA ASN A 722 44.93 -8.80 -17.15
C ASN A 722 43.64 -8.00 -17.34
N SER A 723 43.37 -7.01 -16.51
CA SER A 723 42.17 -6.15 -16.60
C SER A 723 42.47 -4.83 -17.31
N ARG A 724 41.89 -4.66 -18.46
CA ARG A 724 42.06 -3.42 -19.26
C ARG A 724 41.06 -2.36 -18.84
N PRO A 725 41.44 -1.08 -18.72
CA PRO A 725 40.50 -0.04 -18.32
C PRO A 725 39.35 0.09 -19.33
N LEU A 726 38.16 0.43 -18.84
CA LEU A 726 36.96 0.65 -19.64
C LEU A 726 36.39 2.05 -19.38
N ALA A 727 36.18 2.81 -20.44
CA ALA A 727 35.36 4.02 -20.40
C ALA A 727 34.21 3.87 -21.40
N ARG A 728 32.98 4.02 -20.94
CA ARG A 728 31.77 3.77 -21.73
C ARG A 728 30.70 4.81 -21.44
N ALA A 729 30.01 5.26 -22.49
CA ALA A 729 28.76 6.02 -22.40
C ALA A 729 27.64 5.25 -23.10
N GLN A 730 26.47 5.30 -22.50
CA GLN A 730 25.24 4.68 -23.03
C GLN A 730 24.05 5.60 -22.79
N SER A 731 23.16 5.74 -23.77
CA SER A 731 21.92 6.49 -23.67
C SER A 731 20.76 5.64 -24.15
N ASP A 732 19.63 5.73 -23.47
CA ASP A 732 18.38 5.03 -23.80
C ASP A 732 17.21 5.97 -23.54
N LEU A 733 16.46 6.33 -24.59
CA LEU A 733 15.29 7.19 -24.55
C LEU A 733 14.08 6.39 -25.00
N THR A 734 13.05 6.28 -24.16
CA THR A 734 11.76 5.69 -24.52
C THR A 734 10.64 6.72 -24.36
N ILE A 735 9.86 6.95 -25.41
CA ILE A 735 8.74 7.88 -25.45
C ILE A 735 7.44 7.09 -25.62
N TYR A 736 6.47 7.39 -24.79
CA TYR A 736 5.13 6.83 -24.85
C TYR A 736 4.15 7.91 -25.27
N LYS A 737 3.33 7.63 -26.29
CA LYS A 737 2.33 8.56 -26.84
C LYS A 737 0.97 7.87 -26.93
N ASP A 738 -0.02 8.41 -26.22
CA ASP A 738 -1.41 8.03 -26.43
C ASP A 738 -1.88 8.59 -27.79
N LEU A 739 -2.10 7.71 -28.75
CA LEU A 739 -2.51 8.05 -30.10
C LEU A 739 -4.04 8.10 -30.22
N TYR A 740 -4.75 7.28 -29.44
CA TYR A 740 -6.20 7.28 -29.46
C TYR A 740 -6.79 6.79 -28.13
N ARG A 741 -7.21 7.70 -27.26
CA ARG A 741 -7.99 7.47 -26.02
C ARG A 741 -7.48 6.29 -25.17
N SER A 742 -6.17 6.16 -25.03
CA SER A 742 -5.49 5.05 -24.35
C SER A 742 -5.82 3.65 -24.92
N LYS A 743 -6.47 3.57 -26.08
CA LYS A 743 -6.70 2.32 -26.82
C LYS A 743 -5.56 2.02 -27.77
N VAL A 744 -4.93 3.04 -28.33
CA VAL A 744 -3.78 2.89 -29.22
C VAL A 744 -2.62 3.71 -28.68
N ILE A 745 -1.52 3.04 -28.37
CA ILE A 745 -0.34 3.65 -27.78
C ILE A 745 0.84 3.41 -28.70
N GLY A 746 1.49 4.49 -29.13
CA GLY A 746 2.77 4.45 -29.82
C GLY A 746 3.91 4.48 -28.83
N VAL A 747 4.93 3.65 -29.06
CA VAL A 747 6.16 3.63 -28.27
C VAL A 747 7.33 3.76 -29.22
N LEU A 748 8.18 4.76 -28.98
CA LEU A 748 9.45 4.96 -29.69
C LEU A 748 10.57 4.81 -28.67
N ARG A 749 11.52 3.92 -28.94
CA ARG A 749 12.74 3.77 -28.15
C ARG A 749 13.94 3.98 -29.03
N LEU A 750 14.82 4.91 -28.64
CA LEU A 750 16.07 5.21 -29.27
C LEU A 750 17.19 4.94 -28.26
N GLY A 751 18.18 4.19 -28.64
CA GLY A 751 19.28 3.93 -27.73
C GLY A 751 20.59 3.62 -28.46
N GLY A 752 21.66 3.67 -27.69
CA GLY A 752 22.98 3.36 -28.20
C GLY A 752 24.05 3.64 -27.16
N GLY A 753 25.27 3.34 -27.52
CA GLY A 753 26.42 3.59 -26.66
C GLY A 753 27.75 3.48 -27.40
N HIS A 754 28.77 3.95 -26.70
CA HIS A 754 30.15 3.97 -27.23
C HIS A 754 31.15 3.62 -26.13
N ILE A 755 32.15 2.82 -26.48
CA ILE A 755 33.32 2.51 -25.65
C ILE A 755 34.48 3.37 -26.14
N PHE A 756 34.96 4.25 -25.28
CA PHE A 756 36.04 5.17 -25.56
C PHE A 756 37.43 4.51 -25.45
N SER A 757 37.50 3.37 -24.72
CA SER A 757 38.77 2.64 -24.57
C SER A 757 39.21 1.99 -25.89
N ASP A 758 40.48 2.04 -26.20
CA ASP A 758 41.03 1.47 -27.42
C ASP A 758 40.90 -0.05 -27.51
N ARG A 759 40.97 -0.69 -26.38
CA ARG A 759 40.80 -2.15 -26.25
C ARG A 759 39.81 -2.44 -25.14
N PHE A 760 38.92 -3.37 -25.36
CA PHE A 760 37.94 -3.83 -24.39
C PHE A 760 37.76 -5.35 -24.49
N GLU A 761 37.17 -5.93 -23.48
CA GLU A 761 36.89 -7.36 -23.43
C GLU A 761 35.57 -7.68 -24.13
N TYR A 762 35.43 -8.87 -24.73
CA TYR A 762 34.23 -9.27 -25.46
C TYR A 762 32.93 -9.11 -24.63
N PHE A 763 33.00 -9.36 -23.32
CA PHE A 763 31.85 -9.21 -22.41
C PHE A 763 31.53 -7.75 -22.04
N GLN A 764 32.41 -6.81 -22.42
CA GLN A 764 32.20 -5.37 -22.22
C GLN A 764 31.62 -4.68 -23.45
N ALA A 765 31.54 -5.40 -24.59
CA ALA A 765 31.08 -4.86 -25.86
C ALA A 765 29.66 -4.27 -25.79
N MET A 766 29.41 -3.27 -26.63
CA MET A 766 28.05 -2.80 -26.92
C MET A 766 27.34 -3.84 -27.76
N THR A 767 26.14 -4.33 -27.32
CA THR A 767 25.50 -5.47 -27.96
C THR A 767 24.08 -5.19 -28.44
N LEU A 768 23.69 -5.86 -29.52
CA LEU A 768 22.33 -5.89 -30.03
C LEU A 768 21.82 -7.33 -30.07
N GLY A 769 20.52 -7.48 -29.78
CA GLY A 769 19.80 -8.76 -29.89
C GLY A 769 18.80 -8.99 -28.77
N ALA A 770 17.93 -9.96 -28.98
CA ALA A 770 16.83 -10.35 -28.10
C ALA A 770 15.88 -9.19 -27.71
N ASN A 771 15.17 -9.37 -26.63
CA ASN A 771 14.20 -8.38 -26.14
C ASN A 771 14.82 -7.09 -25.62
N THR A 772 16.15 -7.03 -25.54
CA THR A 772 16.84 -5.84 -25.05
C THR A 772 16.73 -4.67 -26.01
N ASN A 773 16.94 -4.91 -27.32
CA ASN A 773 16.98 -3.84 -28.30
C ASN A 773 16.78 -4.29 -29.79
N LEU A 774 16.85 -5.59 -30.10
CA LEU A 774 16.67 -6.07 -31.47
C LEU A 774 15.97 -7.45 -31.42
N ARG A 775 14.64 -7.44 -31.29
CA ARG A 775 13.81 -8.65 -31.20
C ARG A 775 13.85 -9.44 -32.51
N GLY A 776 13.85 -10.76 -32.45
CA GLY A 776 14.01 -11.62 -33.64
C GLY A 776 15.45 -12.06 -33.91
N TYR A 777 16.44 -11.42 -33.26
CA TYR A 777 17.81 -11.91 -33.23
C TYR A 777 18.16 -12.50 -31.87
N ARG A 778 19.10 -13.44 -31.85
CA ARG A 778 19.59 -14.05 -30.61
C ARG A 778 20.19 -12.99 -29.66
N LYS A 779 20.19 -13.30 -28.38
CA LYS A 779 20.79 -12.46 -27.36
C LYS A 779 22.26 -12.17 -27.70
N THR A 780 22.64 -10.88 -27.59
CA THR A 780 24.02 -10.43 -27.94
C THR A 780 24.50 -10.91 -29.31
N ARG A 781 23.60 -10.90 -30.31
CA ARG A 781 23.92 -11.39 -31.68
C ARG A 781 25.00 -10.57 -32.36
N PHE A 782 24.97 -9.26 -32.17
CA PHE A 782 25.98 -8.35 -32.66
C PHE A 782 26.67 -7.67 -31.51
N ALA A 783 27.99 -7.49 -31.60
CA ALA A 783 28.80 -6.94 -30.54
C ALA A 783 29.89 -6.01 -31.13
N GLY A 784 29.96 -4.79 -30.62
CA GLY A 784 30.91 -3.78 -31.15
C GLY A 784 31.43 -2.80 -30.10
N SER A 785 32.27 -1.87 -30.54
CA SER A 785 32.70 -0.74 -29.71
C SER A 785 31.61 0.31 -29.58
N SER A 786 30.68 0.37 -30.54
CA SER A 786 29.51 1.25 -30.52
C SER A 786 28.29 0.50 -30.95
N SER A 787 27.11 0.97 -30.51
CA SER A 787 25.84 0.49 -31.02
C SER A 787 24.82 1.61 -31.10
N ALA A 788 23.89 1.48 -32.06
CA ALA A 788 22.69 2.31 -32.09
C ALA A 788 21.49 1.44 -32.48
N TYR A 789 20.33 1.76 -31.93
CA TYR A 789 19.10 1.06 -32.24
C TYR A 789 17.85 1.95 -32.10
N ASN A 790 16.82 1.54 -32.84
CA ASN A 790 15.49 2.13 -32.81
C ASN A 790 14.48 0.99 -32.67
N ASN A 791 13.56 1.12 -31.72
CA ASN A 791 12.42 0.23 -31.58
C ASN A 791 11.14 1.06 -31.71
N LEU A 792 10.34 0.77 -32.72
CA LEU A 792 9.03 1.34 -32.90
C LEU A 792 8.00 0.28 -32.54
N GLU A 793 7.06 0.61 -31.63
CA GLU A 793 6.06 -0.33 -31.18
C GLU A 793 4.68 0.33 -31.13
N LEU A 794 3.67 -0.40 -31.60
CA LEU A 794 2.27 -0.03 -31.52
C LEU A 794 1.56 -1.04 -30.62
N ARG A 795 0.87 -0.54 -29.61
CA ARG A 795 0.03 -1.30 -28.69
C ARG A 795 -1.41 -0.95 -28.93
N VAL A 796 -2.24 -1.96 -29.18
CA VAL A 796 -3.67 -1.76 -29.41
C VAL A 796 -4.47 -2.56 -28.40
N LYS A 797 -5.28 -1.89 -27.59
CA LYS A 797 -6.25 -2.51 -26.72
C LYS A 797 -7.38 -3.11 -27.57
N VAL A 798 -7.60 -4.43 -27.42
CA VAL A 798 -8.63 -5.16 -28.16
C VAL A 798 -9.90 -5.30 -27.33
N ALA A 799 -9.77 -5.72 -26.07
CA ALA A 799 -10.92 -5.99 -25.22
C ALA A 799 -10.60 -5.82 -23.73
N ASP A 800 -11.65 -5.53 -22.96
CA ASP A 800 -11.63 -5.72 -21.51
C ASP A 800 -12.26 -7.08 -21.19
N ILE A 801 -11.46 -7.98 -20.64
CA ILE A 801 -11.93 -9.29 -20.18
C ILE A 801 -12.64 -9.10 -18.85
N ARG A 802 -13.94 -9.37 -18.84
CA ARG A 802 -14.80 -9.33 -17.67
C ARG A 802 -14.93 -10.72 -17.09
N SER A 803 -14.02 -11.09 -16.18
CA SER A 803 -14.00 -12.39 -15.52
C SER A 803 -13.81 -12.24 -14.02
N TYR A 804 -14.49 -13.05 -13.21
CA TYR A 804 -14.31 -13.06 -11.75
C TYR A 804 -12.91 -13.51 -11.32
N LEU A 805 -12.23 -14.32 -12.14
CA LEU A 805 -10.93 -14.88 -11.80
C LEU A 805 -9.77 -14.03 -12.30
N PHE A 806 -9.88 -13.52 -13.51
CA PHE A 806 -8.83 -12.76 -14.19
C PHE A 806 -9.42 -11.64 -15.03
N PRO A 807 -9.97 -10.58 -14.40
CA PRO A 807 -10.37 -9.41 -15.16
C PRO A 807 -9.12 -8.66 -15.64
N GLY A 808 -9.18 -8.06 -16.81
CA GLY A 808 -8.03 -7.31 -17.30
C GLY A 808 -8.21 -6.83 -18.73
N THR A 809 -7.19 -6.19 -19.24
CA THR A 809 -7.15 -5.68 -20.60
C THR A 809 -6.33 -6.64 -21.49
N LEU A 810 -6.95 -7.13 -22.56
CA LEU A 810 -6.29 -7.85 -23.64
C LEU A 810 -5.95 -6.90 -24.77
N GLY A 811 -4.77 -7.03 -25.34
CA GLY A 811 -4.40 -6.26 -26.52
C GLY A 811 -3.34 -6.95 -27.34
N VAL A 812 -3.03 -6.32 -28.47
CA VAL A 812 -2.01 -6.75 -29.42
C VAL A 812 -0.85 -5.76 -29.43
N ILE A 813 0.32 -6.29 -29.75
CA ILE A 813 1.56 -5.53 -29.95
C ILE A 813 2.06 -5.81 -31.36
N GLY A 814 2.39 -4.74 -32.09
CA GLY A 814 3.17 -4.84 -33.32
C GLY A 814 4.44 -4.02 -33.16
N PHE A 815 5.56 -4.48 -33.70
CA PHE A 815 6.83 -3.77 -33.57
C PHE A 815 7.74 -3.89 -34.77
N ASN A 816 8.63 -2.93 -34.92
CA ASN A 816 9.76 -2.91 -35.85
C ASN A 816 11.00 -2.42 -35.12
N ASP A 817 12.06 -3.21 -35.17
CA ASP A 817 13.33 -2.91 -34.53
C ASP A 817 14.43 -2.83 -35.58
N VAL A 818 15.33 -1.87 -35.44
CA VAL A 818 16.47 -1.63 -36.34
C VAL A 818 17.67 -1.34 -35.47
N GLY A 819 18.83 -1.91 -35.85
CA GLY A 819 20.05 -1.64 -35.10
C GLY A 819 21.31 -1.95 -35.87
N ASN A 820 22.41 -1.31 -35.45
CA ASN A 820 23.74 -1.51 -36.00
C ASN A 820 24.79 -1.42 -34.89
N VAL A 821 25.90 -2.16 -35.05
CA VAL A 821 27.08 -2.04 -34.22
C VAL A 821 28.29 -1.65 -35.09
N TRP A 822 29.24 -0.96 -34.51
CA TRP A 822 30.45 -0.54 -35.22
C TRP A 822 31.69 -1.00 -34.48
N MET A 823 32.70 -1.42 -35.27
CA MET A 823 34.07 -1.65 -34.84
C MET A 823 35.01 -0.74 -35.58
N ARG A 824 36.12 -0.31 -34.94
CA ARG A 824 37.08 0.64 -35.53
C ARG A 824 37.66 0.24 -36.91
N ASN A 825 37.78 -1.06 -37.14
CA ASN A 825 38.39 -1.63 -38.32
C ASN A 825 37.41 -2.30 -39.28
N GLU A 826 36.12 -2.06 -39.11
CA GLU A 826 35.06 -2.62 -39.92
C GLU A 826 34.27 -1.48 -40.56
N THR A 827 34.14 -1.51 -41.88
CA THR A 827 33.25 -0.62 -42.63
C THR A 827 31.98 -1.40 -42.96
N SER A 828 30.94 -1.22 -42.15
CA SER A 828 29.65 -1.84 -42.42
C SER A 828 28.55 -0.78 -42.31
N ASP A 829 27.78 -0.66 -43.40
CA ASP A 829 26.61 0.20 -43.46
C ASP A 829 25.31 -0.61 -43.28
N THR A 830 25.41 -1.89 -42.96
CA THR A 830 24.28 -2.82 -42.84
C THR A 830 23.49 -2.55 -41.54
N TRP A 831 22.26 -2.10 -41.68
CA TRP A 831 21.33 -2.05 -40.55
C TRP A 831 20.54 -3.34 -40.46
N HIS A 832 20.58 -3.96 -39.32
CA HIS A 832 19.82 -5.20 -39.03
C HIS A 832 18.39 -4.86 -38.65
N HIS A 833 17.45 -5.47 -39.38
CA HIS A 833 16.02 -5.26 -39.20
C HIS A 833 15.33 -6.49 -38.61
N SER A 834 14.39 -6.26 -37.72
CA SER A 834 13.46 -7.28 -37.30
C SER A 834 12.08 -6.66 -37.08
N TYR A 835 11.06 -7.45 -37.27
CA TYR A 835 9.68 -7.06 -37.03
C TYR A 835 8.93 -8.19 -36.34
N GLY A 836 7.78 -7.88 -35.81
CA GLY A 836 7.01 -8.90 -35.13
C GLY A 836 5.80 -8.37 -34.43
N GLY A 837 5.21 -9.24 -33.66
CA GLY A 837 4.02 -8.89 -32.89
C GLY A 837 3.68 -9.94 -31.86
N GLY A 838 2.59 -9.71 -31.19
CA GLY A 838 2.12 -10.62 -30.16
C GLY A 838 0.92 -10.10 -29.39
N LEU A 839 0.67 -10.74 -28.30
CA LEU A 839 -0.43 -10.44 -27.40
C LEU A 839 0.11 -9.92 -26.07
N TYR A 840 -0.62 -9.03 -25.46
CA TYR A 840 -0.44 -8.70 -24.06
C TYR A 840 -1.75 -8.82 -23.31
N TYR A 841 -1.63 -9.18 -22.04
CA TYR A 841 -2.74 -9.23 -21.11
C TYR A 841 -2.34 -8.56 -19.80
N LEU A 842 -3.16 -7.63 -19.33
CA LEU A 842 -2.98 -6.87 -18.10
C LEU A 842 -3.97 -7.34 -17.05
N PRO A 843 -3.74 -8.48 -16.39
CA PRO A 843 -4.67 -8.92 -15.36
C PRO A 843 -4.72 -7.87 -14.25
N PHE A 844 -5.95 -7.48 -13.89
CA PHE A 844 -6.20 -6.50 -12.86
C PHE A 844 -5.50 -5.14 -13.04
N ASN A 845 -4.90 -4.88 -14.21
CA ASN A 845 -4.04 -3.71 -14.48
C ASN A 845 -2.84 -3.56 -13.51
N ILE A 846 -2.35 -4.67 -12.93
CA ILE A 846 -1.26 -4.66 -11.95
C ILE A 846 0.03 -5.22 -12.52
N PHE A 847 -0.06 -6.27 -13.34
CA PHE A 847 1.08 -6.88 -14.01
C PHE A 847 0.75 -7.16 -15.48
N ILE A 848 1.78 -7.42 -16.26
CA ILE A 848 1.66 -7.70 -17.67
C ILE A 848 2.13 -9.11 -17.97
N LEU A 849 1.29 -9.84 -18.70
CA LEU A 849 1.65 -11.06 -19.43
C LEU A 849 1.83 -10.67 -20.87
N SER A 850 2.94 -11.00 -21.50
CA SER A 850 3.11 -10.82 -22.94
C SER A 850 3.67 -12.06 -23.60
N ALA A 851 3.19 -12.32 -24.80
CA ALA A 851 3.69 -13.37 -25.69
C ALA A 851 3.95 -12.74 -27.05
N THR A 852 5.20 -12.73 -27.48
CA THR A 852 5.62 -12.08 -28.72
C THR A 852 6.45 -13.00 -29.58
N ALA A 853 6.37 -12.82 -30.90
CA ALA A 853 7.22 -13.43 -31.90
C ALA A 853 7.98 -12.32 -32.64
N GLY A 854 9.30 -12.41 -32.67
CA GLY A 854 10.18 -11.53 -33.44
C GLY A 854 10.76 -12.30 -34.63
N ILE A 855 10.67 -11.71 -35.81
CA ILE A 855 11.09 -12.30 -37.09
C ILE A 855 12.29 -11.50 -37.61
N SER A 856 13.34 -12.19 -37.95
CA SER A 856 14.53 -11.63 -38.62
C SER A 856 14.90 -12.49 -39.85
N PRO A 857 15.83 -12.05 -40.68
CA PRO A 857 16.37 -12.91 -41.75
C PRO A 857 17.05 -14.19 -41.25
N GLU A 858 17.45 -14.23 -39.97
CA GLU A 858 18.10 -15.43 -39.40
C GLU A 858 17.13 -16.45 -38.85
N GLU A 859 16.09 -16.02 -38.18
CA GLU A 859 15.13 -16.93 -37.50
C GLU A 859 13.93 -16.20 -36.92
N THR A 860 12.96 -16.97 -36.41
CA THR A 860 11.83 -16.47 -35.62
C THR A 860 12.02 -16.86 -34.17
N LEU A 861 11.96 -15.90 -33.27
CA LEU A 861 12.13 -16.10 -31.83
C LEU A 861 10.85 -15.80 -31.05
N PHE A 862 10.50 -16.70 -30.13
CA PHE A 862 9.36 -16.54 -29.24
C PHE A 862 9.80 -16.13 -27.85
N ASN A 863 9.03 -15.24 -27.25
CA ASN A 863 9.23 -14.76 -25.88
C ASN A 863 7.89 -14.69 -25.14
N ILE A 864 7.88 -15.22 -23.93
CA ILE A 864 6.75 -15.10 -23.00
C ILE A 864 7.28 -14.51 -21.71
N SER A 865 6.70 -13.44 -21.25
CA SER A 865 7.13 -12.77 -20.02
C SER A 865 5.96 -12.44 -19.11
N LEU A 866 6.22 -12.52 -17.81
CA LEU A 866 5.36 -12.06 -16.74
C LEU A 866 6.11 -11.02 -15.94
N GLY A 867 5.58 -9.81 -15.83
CA GLY A 867 6.23 -8.73 -15.13
C GLY A 867 5.30 -7.68 -14.54
N THR A 868 5.87 -6.90 -13.65
CA THR A 868 5.20 -5.74 -13.06
C THR A 868 5.45 -4.45 -13.84
N LYS A 869 6.31 -4.52 -14.87
CA LYS A 869 6.64 -3.42 -15.79
C LYS A 869 6.81 -3.99 -17.19
N ILE A 870 6.43 -3.22 -18.21
CA ILE A 870 6.52 -3.66 -19.61
C ILE A 870 7.97 -3.73 -20.11
N ASN A 871 8.87 -2.97 -19.52
CA ASN A 871 10.30 -3.01 -19.80
C ASN A 871 10.98 -4.04 -18.90
N LEU A 872 10.71 -5.30 -19.15
CA LEU A 872 11.46 -6.40 -18.55
C LEU A 872 12.76 -6.57 -19.30
N ILE A 873 13.77 -5.81 -18.91
CA ILE A 873 15.15 -6.14 -19.22
C ILE A 873 15.52 -7.28 -18.26
N PHE A 874 15.47 -8.50 -18.76
CA PHE A 874 16.10 -9.66 -18.14
C PHE A 874 17.54 -9.81 -18.60
#